data_7371e9f01050bc6011a078905e5e3e4d
#
_entry.id   7371e9f01050bc6011a078905e5e3e4d
#
_cell.length_a   1.000
_cell.length_b   1.000
_cell.length_c   1.000
_cell.angle_alpha   90.00
_cell.angle_beta   90.00
_cell.angle_gamma   90.00
#
_symmetry.space_group_name_H-M   'P 1'
#
loop_
_entity.id
_entity.type
_entity.pdbx_description
1 polymer ?
#
loop_
_entity_poly.entity_id
_entity_poly.type
_entity_poly.pdbx_seq_one_letter_code
_entity_poly.pdbx_strand_id
1 'polypeptide(L)'
;MEEVKINKKKRDSVGRSLHWFYLLFLLISIGLIIRLVYLIFIFQPDPRIEETLTPSSTRTVIEPKRGSILAYDGRVLAMSFTCYDLYMDCTVRKDAYAQMENGAELEKEWLAKANELAKGLAEILGDRSAADYYNLIRNGRAQGRKYVNICKGVDEGTYRRIAALPLYNEGRYAGGLIDDEKYIVRKYPYGTLARRTVGFVRRNESVRNSRVGIEGRFDHILHGEEGVEYMRATDLGRVRDYAEEYRLAKDGQDVRTTLNIDIQDVAERALRSQIEDDSELEGGCTIVMDVKTGAIRAMVNLLRDSVSLKMEESMNLAIGRLGEPGSVFKAVNLMSNLEDGKVKSLDETLPTNHGVFPPFSQDTYITSYEARSQSKEISLIEGFSISSNYVFRKLASDNYRGNPQSYIDKIYMYKLGEAFDFDLEGLAKPNVPDPKSSSWSGTDLASVAIGYSISETPLHIITFYNAIANKGRMMKPYLVEDIEEGGVVIEKMGPSVLNASICSKATADTITRALKAVVSYPHGTGSRLKTDKYVFAGKTGTARVALDGGGYERGGLKKHQGTFVGFFPADDPKYTIITVVYSKLTYANTYGGTKPAAVVREIADYIYAMDPLWEEQVERGGRMPQMKVQLPETEEGKVPDVKGLGLKDALYVLENAGYVCSYSGYGHVVSQVNDGNKVTIVLK
;
A
#
# COMPACT_ATOMS: atom_id res chain seq x y z
N MET A 1 0.99 -91.06 76.12
CA MET A 1 -0.29 -90.57 75.57
C MET A 1 -0.56 -89.07 75.85
N GLU A 2 0.10 -88.39 76.80
CA GLU A 2 -0.08 -86.98 77.12
C GLU A 2 0.64 -86.02 76.16
N GLU A 3 1.85 -86.34 75.70
CA GLU A 3 2.58 -85.51 74.73
C GLU A 3 1.86 -85.36 73.38
N VAL A 4 1.20 -86.41 72.90
CA VAL A 4 0.47 -86.38 71.67
C VAL A 4 -0.83 -85.49 71.76
N LYS A 5 -1.44 -85.38 72.98
CA LYS A 5 -2.61 -84.57 73.21
C LYS A 5 -2.25 -83.04 73.33
N ILE A 6 -1.10 -82.70 73.89
CA ILE A 6 -0.62 -81.31 74.02
C ILE A 6 -0.24 -80.82 72.66
N ASN A 7 0.41 -81.57 71.74
CA ASN A 7 0.75 -81.20 70.41
C ASN A 7 -0.46 -80.97 69.51
N LYS A 8 -1.51 -81.82 69.69
CA LYS A 8 -2.75 -81.65 68.92
C LYS A 8 -3.50 -80.33 69.36
N LYS A 9 -3.54 -80.05 70.67
CA LYS A 9 -4.20 -78.87 71.18
C LYS A 9 -3.45 -77.53 70.81
N LYS A 10 -2.09 -77.54 70.69
CA LYS A 10 -1.28 -76.41 70.20
C LYS A 10 -1.47 -76.21 68.71
N ARG A 11 -1.52 -77.29 67.93
CA ARG A 11 -1.80 -77.27 66.46
C ARG A 11 -3.19 -76.76 66.14
N ASP A 12 -4.19 -77.10 66.93
CA ASP A 12 -5.55 -76.64 66.78
C ASP A 12 -5.74 -75.16 67.21
N SER A 13 -4.94 -74.63 68.15
CA SER A 13 -4.93 -73.24 68.57
C SER A 13 -4.25 -72.34 67.52
N VAL A 14 -3.10 -72.84 66.93
CA VAL A 14 -2.43 -72.13 65.85
C VAL A 14 -3.27 -72.15 64.58
N GLY A 15 -3.98 -73.25 64.27
CA GLY A 15 -4.90 -73.32 63.18
C GLY A 15 -6.07 -72.33 63.33
N ARG A 16 -6.67 -72.22 64.53
CA ARG A 16 -7.72 -71.23 64.80
C ARG A 16 -7.22 -69.79 64.75
N SER A 17 -6.02 -69.46 65.23
CA SER A 17 -5.44 -68.16 65.10
C SER A 17 -5.15 -67.78 63.64
N LEU A 18 -4.67 -68.74 62.83
CA LEU A 18 -4.45 -68.55 61.40
C LEU A 18 -5.77 -68.30 60.65
N HIS A 19 -6.87 -69.02 61.04
CA HIS A 19 -8.21 -68.76 60.47
C HIS A 19 -8.73 -67.35 60.82
N TRP A 20 -8.49 -66.93 62.04
CA TRP A 20 -8.85 -65.54 62.44
C TRP A 20 -8.03 -64.48 61.70
N PHE A 21 -6.73 -64.73 61.40
CA PHE A 21 -5.91 -63.86 60.56
C PHE A 21 -6.41 -63.81 59.11
N TYR A 22 -6.73 -64.96 58.52
CA TYR A 22 -7.34 -64.96 57.19
C TYR A 22 -8.68 -64.26 57.13
N LEU A 23 -9.51 -64.43 58.14
CA LEU A 23 -10.81 -63.79 58.24
C LEU A 23 -10.69 -62.26 58.38
N LEU A 24 -9.70 -61.80 59.15
CA LEU A 24 -9.39 -60.39 59.33
C LEU A 24 -8.85 -59.79 57.98
N PHE A 25 -7.96 -60.51 57.31
CA PHE A 25 -7.45 -60.06 56.00
C PHE A 25 -8.56 -60.04 54.97
N LEU A 26 -9.46 -60.98 54.95
CA LEU A 26 -10.61 -61.04 54.05
C LEU A 26 -11.54 -59.83 54.33
N LEU A 27 -11.81 -59.52 55.56
CA LEU A 27 -12.65 -58.34 55.95
C LEU A 27 -11.99 -57.02 55.56
N ILE A 28 -10.68 -56.90 55.73
CA ILE A 28 -9.94 -55.72 55.30
C ILE A 28 -9.99 -55.61 53.76
N SER A 29 -9.80 -56.72 53.03
CA SER A 29 -9.87 -56.73 51.58
C SER A 29 -11.25 -56.38 51.07
N ILE A 30 -12.32 -56.94 51.70
CA ILE A 30 -13.70 -56.55 51.36
C ILE A 30 -13.94 -55.05 51.66
N GLY A 31 -13.46 -54.54 52.81
CA GLY A 31 -13.56 -53.12 53.14
C GLY A 31 -12.85 -52.20 52.12
N LEU A 32 -11.68 -52.64 51.68
CA LEU A 32 -10.95 -51.91 50.61
C LEU A 32 -11.70 -51.91 49.28
N ILE A 33 -12.26 -53.10 48.89
CA ILE A 33 -13.06 -53.19 47.65
C ILE A 33 -14.33 -52.33 47.75
N ILE A 34 -15.05 -52.40 48.86
CA ILE A 34 -16.21 -51.53 49.10
C ILE A 34 -15.82 -50.04 49.04
N ARG A 35 -14.70 -49.69 49.66
CA ARG A 35 -14.18 -48.31 49.62
C ARG A 35 -13.80 -47.88 48.20
N LEU A 36 -13.21 -48.78 47.42
CA LEU A 36 -12.84 -48.53 46.03
C LEU A 36 -14.08 -48.33 45.15
N VAL A 37 -15.10 -49.22 45.32
CA VAL A 37 -16.39 -49.11 44.65
C VAL A 37 -17.10 -47.79 45.03
N TYR A 38 -17.07 -47.47 46.31
CA TYR A 38 -17.61 -46.17 46.79
C TYR A 38 -16.91 -44.99 46.13
N LEU A 39 -15.55 -45.01 46.05
CA LEU A 39 -14.77 -43.93 45.43
C LEU A 39 -15.00 -43.83 43.92
N ILE A 40 -15.20 -44.98 43.23
CA ILE A 40 -15.37 -44.97 41.78
C ILE A 40 -16.80 -44.61 41.36
N PHE A 41 -17.83 -45.11 42.08
CA PHE A 41 -19.22 -45.03 41.61
C PHE A 41 -20.12 -44.10 42.41
N ILE A 42 -19.76 -43.75 43.64
CA ILE A 42 -20.67 -43.00 44.57
C ILE A 42 -20.04 -41.70 45.03
N PHE A 43 -18.72 -41.68 45.22
CA PHE A 43 -18.06 -40.43 45.68
C PHE A 43 -18.01 -39.41 44.57
N GLN A 44 -18.75 -38.32 44.74
CA GLN A 44 -18.58 -37.13 43.91
C GLN A 44 -17.73 -36.17 44.72
N PRO A 45 -16.54 -35.79 44.24
CA PRO A 45 -15.71 -34.77 44.88
C PRO A 45 -16.50 -33.44 44.94
N ASP A 46 -16.25 -32.65 45.98
CA ASP A 46 -16.82 -31.29 46.07
C ASP A 46 -16.44 -30.53 44.80
N PRO A 47 -17.39 -29.96 44.03
CA PRO A 47 -17.10 -29.20 42.81
C PRO A 47 -16.01 -28.14 42.98
N ARG A 48 -15.85 -27.60 44.20
CA ARG A 48 -14.80 -26.61 44.55
C ARG A 48 -13.41 -27.26 44.59
N ILE A 49 -13.30 -28.55 44.94
CA ILE A 49 -12.06 -29.28 44.97
C ILE A 49 -11.70 -29.74 43.55
N GLU A 50 -12.69 -30.11 42.75
CA GLU A 50 -12.53 -30.47 41.34
C GLU A 50 -12.07 -29.26 40.53
N GLU A 51 -12.62 -28.06 40.81
CA GLU A 51 -12.22 -26.79 40.20
C GLU A 51 -10.78 -26.36 40.58
N THR A 52 -10.33 -26.73 41.81
CA THR A 52 -8.96 -26.45 42.27
C THR A 52 -7.95 -27.52 41.84
N LEU A 53 -8.36 -28.75 41.54
CA LEU A 53 -7.50 -29.85 41.12
C LEU A 53 -7.39 -29.97 39.57
N THR A 54 -8.36 -29.48 38.84
CA THR A 54 -8.26 -29.33 37.40
C THR A 54 -7.56 -28.01 37.10
N PRO A 55 -6.31 -28.01 36.63
CA PRO A 55 -5.65 -26.77 36.26
C PRO A 55 -6.47 -26.11 35.16
N SER A 56 -7.02 -24.92 35.43
CA SER A 56 -7.79 -24.18 34.45
C SER A 56 -6.96 -23.93 33.21
N SER A 57 -7.40 -24.46 32.09
CA SER A 57 -6.78 -24.09 30.82
C SER A 57 -7.21 -22.66 30.45
N THR A 58 -6.25 -21.83 30.09
CA THR A 58 -6.50 -20.45 29.66
C THR A 58 -6.55 -20.43 28.14
N ARG A 59 -7.66 -19.96 27.58
CA ARG A 59 -7.81 -19.74 26.16
C ARG A 59 -6.88 -18.62 25.73
N THR A 60 -5.97 -18.88 24.80
CA THR A 60 -5.05 -17.92 24.19
C THR A 60 -5.40 -17.80 22.71
N VAL A 61 -5.59 -16.56 22.24
CA VAL A 61 -5.79 -16.28 20.81
C VAL A 61 -4.41 -16.19 20.15
N ILE A 62 -4.24 -16.90 19.04
CA ILE A 62 -3.07 -16.79 18.18
C ILE A 62 -3.40 -15.80 17.08
N GLU A 63 -2.77 -14.63 17.13
CA GLU A 63 -2.97 -13.61 16.10
C GLU A 63 -2.32 -14.05 14.79
N PRO A 64 -3.05 -13.98 13.64
CA PRO A 64 -2.47 -14.24 12.33
C PRO A 64 -1.53 -13.10 11.92
N LYS A 65 -0.57 -13.39 11.07
CA LYS A 65 0.20 -12.33 10.39
C LYS A 65 -0.68 -11.71 9.32
N ARG A 66 -0.82 -10.38 9.39
CA ARG A 66 -1.53 -9.64 8.36
C ARG A 66 -0.75 -9.69 7.05
N GLY A 67 -1.41 -10.00 5.93
CA GLY A 67 -0.84 -10.08 4.58
C GLY A 67 -0.15 -8.79 4.17
N SER A 68 0.80 -8.88 3.26
CA SER A 68 1.58 -7.73 2.77
C SER A 68 0.80 -6.95 1.71
N ILE A 69 1.13 -5.65 1.58
CA ILE A 69 0.72 -4.85 0.42
C ILE A 69 1.97 -4.64 -0.43
N LEU A 70 1.89 -5.03 -1.69
CA LEU A 70 2.99 -5.01 -2.63
C LEU A 70 2.77 -3.96 -3.73
N ALA A 71 3.84 -3.34 -4.21
CA ALA A 71 3.83 -2.55 -5.43
C ALA A 71 3.71 -3.47 -6.67
N TYR A 72 3.54 -2.89 -7.85
CA TYR A 72 3.37 -3.64 -9.10
C TYR A 72 4.54 -4.61 -9.40
N ASP A 73 5.75 -4.25 -8.96
CA ASP A 73 6.99 -5.01 -9.15
C ASP A 73 7.35 -5.93 -7.98
N GLY A 74 6.47 -6.05 -6.98
CA GLY A 74 6.65 -6.89 -5.80
C GLY A 74 7.41 -6.24 -4.65
N ARG A 75 7.88 -4.99 -4.78
CA ARG A 75 8.43 -4.25 -3.63
C ARG A 75 7.36 -4.06 -2.55
N VAL A 76 7.77 -4.18 -1.29
CA VAL A 76 6.84 -4.17 -0.15
C VAL A 76 6.46 -2.75 0.24
N LEU A 77 5.16 -2.42 0.18
CA LEU A 77 4.59 -1.15 0.66
C LEU A 77 4.17 -1.20 2.13
N ALA A 78 3.64 -2.35 2.56
CA ALA A 78 3.30 -2.61 3.95
C ALA A 78 3.48 -4.10 4.25
N MET A 79 4.08 -4.43 5.42
CA MET A 79 4.27 -5.80 5.88
C MET A 79 4.16 -5.92 7.39
N SER A 80 3.80 -7.11 7.85
CA SER A 80 3.76 -7.46 9.26
C SER A 80 4.91 -8.38 9.62
N PHE A 81 5.56 -8.14 10.74
CA PHE A 81 6.56 -9.04 11.28
C PHE A 81 6.49 -9.09 12.80
N THR A 82 6.96 -10.22 13.35
CA THR A 82 6.98 -10.43 14.78
C THR A 82 8.16 -9.66 15.40
N CYS A 83 7.86 -8.93 16.47
CA CYS A 83 8.84 -8.30 17.33
C CYS A 83 8.85 -8.96 18.69
N TYR A 84 10.01 -8.93 19.34
CA TYR A 84 10.25 -9.49 20.67
C TYR A 84 10.76 -8.39 21.60
N ASP A 85 10.17 -8.33 22.80
CA ASP A 85 10.75 -7.61 23.92
C ASP A 85 11.50 -8.63 24.78
N LEU A 86 12.79 -8.40 24.99
CA LEU A 86 13.69 -9.34 25.66
C LEU A 86 14.05 -8.84 27.04
N TYR A 87 13.89 -9.73 28.01
CA TYR A 87 14.27 -9.48 29.39
C TYR A 87 15.22 -10.57 29.90
N MET A 88 15.87 -10.33 31.02
CA MET A 88 16.75 -11.26 31.67
C MET A 88 16.35 -11.52 33.10
N ASP A 89 16.21 -12.79 33.47
CA ASP A 89 16.21 -13.23 34.86
C ASP A 89 17.64 -13.32 35.34
N CYS A 90 18.09 -12.31 36.10
CA CYS A 90 19.40 -12.28 36.64
C CYS A 90 19.55 -13.17 37.90
N THR A 91 18.52 -13.83 38.40
CA THR A 91 18.56 -14.68 39.61
C THR A 91 18.80 -16.14 39.30
N VAL A 92 18.81 -16.52 38.03
CA VAL A 92 18.92 -17.92 37.59
C VAL A 92 20.10 -18.59 38.23
N ARG A 93 19.87 -19.78 38.87
CA ARG A 93 20.87 -20.60 39.59
C ARG A 93 21.54 -19.93 40.79
N LYS A 94 21.23 -18.67 41.15
CA LYS A 94 21.91 -17.94 42.24
C LYS A 94 21.75 -18.65 43.57
N ASP A 95 20.55 -19.07 43.94
CA ASP A 95 20.26 -19.76 45.19
C ASP A 95 20.86 -21.18 45.21
N ALA A 96 20.89 -21.86 44.06
CA ALA A 96 21.56 -23.15 43.94
C ALA A 96 23.07 -23.03 44.12
N TYR A 97 23.71 -22.02 43.53
CA TYR A 97 25.15 -21.78 43.71
C TYR A 97 25.48 -21.44 45.16
N ALA A 98 24.62 -20.70 45.87
CA ALA A 98 24.85 -20.37 47.29
C ALA A 98 24.88 -21.62 48.22
N GLN A 99 24.29 -22.74 47.80
CA GLN A 99 24.21 -24.00 48.54
C GLN A 99 25.30 -25.02 48.15
N MET A 100 26.11 -24.74 47.11
CA MET A 100 27.19 -25.64 46.62
C MET A 100 28.53 -25.26 47.18
N GLU A 101 29.39 -26.25 47.46
CA GLU A 101 30.77 -26.03 47.96
C GLU A 101 31.62 -25.19 46.98
N ASN A 102 31.40 -25.38 45.66
CA ASN A 102 32.07 -24.62 44.58
C ASN A 102 31.25 -23.42 44.08
N GLY A 103 30.24 -22.97 44.83
CA GLY A 103 29.29 -21.96 44.42
C GLY A 103 29.93 -20.62 44.03
N ALA A 104 31.01 -20.22 44.71
CA ALA A 104 31.73 -18.99 44.36
C ALA A 104 32.46 -19.06 42.99
N GLU A 105 32.93 -20.24 42.60
CA GLU A 105 33.57 -20.49 41.31
C GLU A 105 32.52 -20.47 40.19
N LEU A 106 31.38 -21.11 40.37
CA LEU A 106 30.24 -21.10 39.48
C LEU A 106 29.66 -19.68 39.26
N GLU A 107 29.60 -18.89 40.32
CA GLU A 107 29.18 -17.48 40.22
C GLU A 107 30.16 -16.65 39.37
N LYS A 108 31.45 -16.88 39.50
CA LYS A 108 32.53 -16.23 38.72
C LYS A 108 32.40 -16.63 37.23
N GLU A 109 32.15 -17.91 36.95
CA GLU A 109 31.90 -18.40 35.58
C GLU A 109 30.68 -17.78 34.98
N TRP A 110 29.58 -17.68 35.74
CA TRP A 110 28.34 -17.03 35.27
C TRP A 110 28.60 -15.55 34.93
N LEU A 111 29.34 -14.81 35.76
CA LEU A 111 29.72 -13.43 35.50
C LEU A 111 30.64 -13.28 34.28
N ALA A 112 31.52 -14.25 34.04
CA ALA A 112 32.34 -14.28 32.83
C ALA A 112 31.48 -14.45 31.56
N LYS A 113 30.52 -15.40 31.58
CA LYS A 113 29.54 -15.57 30.49
C LYS A 113 28.67 -14.33 30.33
N ALA A 114 28.27 -13.66 31.41
CA ALA A 114 27.51 -12.41 31.36
C ALA A 114 28.27 -11.27 30.67
N ASN A 115 29.62 -11.24 30.84
CA ASN A 115 30.47 -10.28 30.15
C ASN A 115 30.55 -10.57 28.63
N GLU A 116 30.61 -11.85 28.23
CA GLU A 116 30.56 -12.24 26.81
C GLU A 116 29.17 -11.95 26.21
N LEU A 117 28.08 -12.23 26.93
CA LEU A 117 26.74 -11.84 26.56
C LEU A 117 26.62 -10.32 26.31
N ALA A 118 27.16 -9.52 27.25
CA ALA A 118 27.16 -8.06 27.15
C ALA A 118 27.91 -7.53 25.92
N LYS A 119 29.02 -8.15 25.53
CA LYS A 119 29.75 -7.83 24.30
C LYS A 119 28.92 -8.14 23.06
N GLY A 120 28.32 -9.33 23.02
CA GLY A 120 27.48 -9.73 21.91
C GLY A 120 26.22 -8.85 21.78
N LEU A 121 25.59 -8.47 22.90
CA LEU A 121 24.46 -7.53 22.90
C LEU A 121 24.86 -6.16 22.34
N ALA A 122 26.00 -5.61 22.78
CA ALA A 122 26.49 -4.34 22.28
C ALA A 122 26.82 -4.37 20.78
N GLU A 123 27.37 -5.47 20.28
CA GLU A 123 27.66 -5.66 18.85
C GLU A 123 26.38 -5.77 18.00
N ILE A 124 25.39 -6.51 18.49
CA ILE A 124 24.14 -6.77 17.73
C ILE A 124 23.23 -5.57 17.75
N LEU A 125 23.05 -4.92 18.91
CA LEU A 125 22.06 -3.86 19.11
C LEU A 125 22.61 -2.46 18.83
N GLY A 126 23.90 -2.21 19.15
CA GLY A 126 24.56 -0.94 18.87
C GLY A 126 24.04 0.30 19.64
N ASP A 127 23.15 0.10 20.61
CA ASP A 127 22.49 1.18 21.37
C ASP A 127 23.19 1.53 22.68
N ARG A 128 24.00 0.59 23.23
CA ARG A 128 24.74 0.73 24.49
C ARG A 128 26.12 0.08 24.39
N SER A 129 27.02 0.49 25.25
CA SER A 129 28.33 -0.16 25.35
C SER A 129 28.24 -1.53 26.03
N ALA A 130 29.24 -2.40 25.75
CA ALA A 130 29.38 -3.68 26.46
C ALA A 130 29.48 -3.52 27.97
N ALA A 131 30.12 -2.45 28.42
CA ALA A 131 30.24 -2.13 29.85
C ALA A 131 28.90 -1.78 30.49
N ASP A 132 28.02 -1.07 29.75
CA ASP A 132 26.68 -0.70 30.24
C ASP A 132 25.78 -1.94 30.35
N TYR A 133 25.81 -2.83 29.36
CA TYR A 133 25.08 -4.10 29.41
C TYR A 133 25.58 -4.99 30.53
N TYR A 134 26.88 -5.10 30.69
CA TYR A 134 27.47 -5.89 31.78
C TYR A 134 27.07 -5.33 33.15
N ASN A 135 27.14 -4.02 33.35
CA ASN A 135 26.74 -3.37 34.60
C ASN A 135 25.26 -3.55 34.88
N LEU A 136 24.38 -3.48 33.82
CA LEU A 136 22.96 -3.72 33.94
C LEU A 136 22.69 -5.14 34.48
N ILE A 137 23.29 -6.16 33.87
CA ILE A 137 23.14 -7.56 34.24
C ILE A 137 23.72 -7.83 35.66
N ARG A 138 24.94 -7.36 35.94
CA ARG A 138 25.59 -7.52 37.22
C ARG A 138 24.82 -6.89 38.38
N ASN A 139 24.29 -5.67 38.16
CA ASN A 139 23.50 -4.97 39.14
C ASN A 139 22.14 -5.65 39.36
N GLY A 140 21.52 -6.14 38.28
CA GLY A 140 20.31 -6.95 38.32
C GLY A 140 20.50 -8.21 39.16
N ARG A 141 21.65 -8.92 38.98
CA ARG A 141 22.01 -10.10 39.76
C ARG A 141 22.24 -9.78 41.23
N ALA A 142 23.01 -8.71 41.51
CA ALA A 142 23.24 -8.28 42.90
C ALA A 142 21.94 -7.96 43.65
N GLN A 143 20.98 -7.28 42.96
CA GLN A 143 19.69 -6.87 43.51
C GLN A 143 18.61 -7.97 43.47
N GLY A 144 18.91 -9.15 42.92
CA GLY A 144 17.94 -10.23 42.82
C GLY A 144 16.77 -9.93 41.87
N ARG A 145 17.00 -9.19 40.76
CA ARG A 145 15.96 -8.84 39.80
C ARG A 145 15.69 -10.00 38.85
N LYS A 146 14.42 -10.42 38.76
CA LYS A 146 13.96 -11.48 37.86
C LYS A 146 13.52 -10.96 36.50
N TYR A 147 13.42 -9.66 36.31
CA TYR A 147 12.87 -9.07 35.08
C TYR A 147 13.63 -7.79 34.72
N VAL A 148 14.77 -7.95 34.10
CA VAL A 148 15.62 -6.84 33.66
C VAL A 148 15.42 -6.63 32.16
N ASN A 149 14.91 -5.47 31.75
CA ASN A 149 14.74 -5.15 30.34
C ASN A 149 16.08 -5.01 29.64
N ILE A 150 16.31 -5.80 28.61
CA ILE A 150 17.51 -5.79 27.78
C ILE A 150 17.28 -4.96 26.52
N CYS A 151 16.26 -5.28 25.73
CA CYS A 151 15.87 -4.53 24.54
C CYS A 151 14.39 -4.75 24.22
N LYS A 152 13.84 -3.88 23.38
CA LYS A 152 12.46 -3.96 22.93
C LYS A 152 12.35 -3.87 21.42
N GLY A 153 11.34 -4.55 20.87
CA GLY A 153 10.97 -4.43 19.46
C GLY A 153 11.99 -5.00 18.49
N VAL A 154 12.77 -6.01 18.89
CA VAL A 154 13.71 -6.67 17.96
C VAL A 154 12.98 -7.65 17.05
N ASP A 155 13.40 -7.69 15.80
CA ASP A 155 12.88 -8.65 14.83
C ASP A 155 13.37 -10.09 15.07
N GLU A 156 12.72 -11.05 14.41
CA GLU A 156 13.04 -12.48 14.53
C GLU A 156 14.51 -12.81 14.23
N GLY A 157 15.12 -12.13 13.22
CA GLY A 157 16.53 -12.37 12.87
C GLY A 157 17.49 -11.90 13.96
N THR A 158 17.23 -10.71 14.50
CA THR A 158 17.98 -10.14 15.62
C THR A 158 17.77 -10.95 16.90
N TYR A 159 16.52 -11.37 17.19
CA TYR A 159 16.20 -12.26 18.30
C TYR A 159 17.01 -13.56 18.25
N ARG A 160 17.05 -14.25 17.11
CA ARG A 160 17.82 -15.51 16.97
C ARG A 160 19.31 -15.33 17.21
N ARG A 161 19.89 -14.21 16.76
CA ARG A 161 21.29 -13.85 17.02
C ARG A 161 21.54 -13.63 18.51
N ILE A 162 20.63 -12.94 19.20
CA ILE A 162 20.72 -12.67 20.64
C ILE A 162 20.54 -13.96 21.44
N ALA A 163 19.55 -14.80 21.09
CA ALA A 163 19.28 -16.06 21.77
C ALA A 163 20.44 -17.08 21.65
N ALA A 164 21.29 -16.95 20.64
CA ALA A 164 22.48 -17.77 20.45
C ALA A 164 23.70 -17.32 21.31
N LEU A 165 23.64 -16.16 21.97
CA LEU A 165 24.72 -15.65 22.80
C LEU A 165 24.93 -16.50 24.09
N PRO A 166 26.13 -16.47 24.68
CA PRO A 166 26.41 -17.12 25.95
C PRO A 166 25.41 -16.75 27.05
N LEU A 167 25.06 -17.67 27.91
CA LEU A 167 23.94 -17.69 28.84
C LEU A 167 22.60 -17.87 28.14
N TYR A 168 22.23 -17.03 27.18
CA TYR A 168 20.92 -17.09 26.52
C TYR A 168 20.71 -18.38 25.73
N ASN A 169 21.78 -18.96 25.16
CA ASN A 169 21.76 -20.27 24.50
C ASN A 169 21.49 -21.44 25.48
N GLU A 170 21.56 -21.22 26.78
CA GLU A 170 21.16 -22.20 27.80
C GLU A 170 19.64 -22.14 28.11
N GLY A 171 18.91 -21.23 27.49
CA GLY A 171 17.46 -21.06 27.62
C GLY A 171 17.04 -20.34 28.90
N ARG A 172 15.72 -20.29 29.12
CA ARG A 172 15.09 -19.50 30.17
C ARG A 172 15.56 -19.85 31.58
N TYR A 173 15.53 -21.14 31.94
CA TYR A 173 15.74 -21.60 33.30
C TYR A 173 17.25 -21.73 33.71
N ALA A 174 18.10 -21.82 32.71
CA ALA A 174 19.55 -21.97 32.92
C ALA A 174 20.29 -20.68 32.55
N GLY A 175 19.89 -20.00 31.51
CA GLY A 175 20.52 -18.80 30.96
C GLY A 175 19.84 -17.49 31.31
N GLY A 176 18.56 -17.54 31.69
CA GLY A 176 17.77 -16.38 32.11
C GLY A 176 17.14 -15.56 30.99
N LEU A 177 17.10 -16.04 29.75
CA LEU A 177 16.39 -15.39 28.66
C LEU A 177 14.88 -15.44 28.89
N ILE A 178 14.21 -14.29 28.89
CA ILE A 178 12.76 -14.16 28.93
C ILE A 178 12.32 -13.45 27.63
N ASP A 179 11.57 -14.16 26.82
CA ASP A 179 11.10 -13.78 25.49
C ASP A 179 9.58 -13.95 25.34
N ASP A 180 8.84 -13.92 26.45
CA ASP A 180 7.40 -14.13 26.49
C ASP A 180 6.61 -13.01 25.77
N GLU A 181 7.17 -11.81 25.69
CA GLU A 181 6.54 -10.66 25.09
C GLU A 181 6.88 -10.59 23.59
N LYS A 182 6.06 -11.27 22.78
CA LYS A 182 6.09 -11.17 21.33
C LYS A 182 4.81 -10.52 20.82
N TYR A 183 4.94 -9.66 19.82
CA TYR A 183 3.81 -8.99 19.19
C TYR A 183 4.06 -8.69 17.72
N ILE A 184 2.97 -8.50 16.96
CA ILE A 184 3.05 -8.22 15.54
C ILE A 184 3.08 -6.70 15.31
N VAL A 185 4.05 -6.23 14.53
CA VAL A 185 4.19 -4.83 14.11
C VAL A 185 3.94 -4.70 12.62
N ARG A 186 3.12 -3.72 12.24
CA ARG A 186 2.93 -3.34 10.84
C ARG A 186 3.94 -2.27 10.46
N LYS A 187 4.81 -2.53 9.48
CA LYS A 187 5.80 -1.59 8.95
C LYS A 187 5.45 -1.14 7.55
N TYR A 188 5.77 0.10 7.27
CA TYR A 188 5.65 0.78 5.98
C TYR A 188 7.05 1.22 5.56
N PRO A 189 7.77 0.43 4.73
CA PRO A 189 9.19 0.69 4.41
C PRO A 189 9.45 2.06 3.78
N TYR A 190 8.47 2.59 3.04
CA TYR A 190 8.56 3.91 2.39
C TYR A 190 7.96 5.05 3.23
N GLY A 191 7.72 4.81 4.51
CA GLY A 191 7.28 5.83 5.46
C GLY A 191 5.92 6.45 5.13
N THR A 192 5.91 7.72 4.73
CA THR A 192 4.69 8.46 4.41
C THR A 192 4.30 8.42 2.93
N LEU A 193 5.12 7.82 2.07
CA LEU A 193 4.86 7.74 0.63
C LEU A 193 3.56 6.96 0.36
N ALA A 194 2.64 7.55 -0.41
CA ALA A 194 1.33 6.99 -0.73
C ALA A 194 0.49 6.60 0.50
N ARG A 195 0.70 7.25 1.63
CA ARG A 195 0.13 6.85 2.93
C ARG A 195 -1.40 6.77 2.91
N ARG A 196 -2.08 7.67 2.20
CA ARG A 196 -3.56 7.65 2.13
C ARG A 196 -4.08 6.62 1.14
N THR A 197 -3.29 6.25 0.15
CA THR A 197 -3.63 5.21 -0.83
C THR A 197 -3.38 3.82 -0.27
N VAL A 198 -2.19 3.57 0.29
CA VAL A 198 -1.88 2.32 0.99
C VAL A 198 -2.74 2.17 2.25
N GLY A 199 -2.89 3.24 3.01
CA GLY A 199 -3.64 3.23 4.27
C GLY A 199 -2.75 2.90 5.46
N PHE A 200 -3.39 2.69 6.61
CA PHE A 200 -2.73 2.29 7.86
C PHE A 200 -3.72 1.65 8.82
N VAL A 201 -3.20 0.76 9.67
CA VAL A 201 -3.96 0.10 10.74
C VAL A 201 -3.77 0.88 12.04
N ARG A 202 -4.88 1.24 12.71
CA ARG A 202 -4.87 1.85 14.05
C ARG A 202 -5.13 0.78 15.11
N ARG A 203 -4.28 0.72 16.14
CA ARG A 203 -4.39 -0.25 17.25
C ARG A 203 -5.57 -0.01 18.21
N ASN A 204 -6.22 1.15 18.19
CA ASN A 204 -7.30 1.47 19.15
C ASN A 204 -8.65 0.92 18.68
N GLU A 205 -9.26 0.08 19.51
CA GLU A 205 -10.58 -0.53 19.27
C GLU A 205 -11.71 0.47 19.00
N SER A 206 -11.64 1.68 19.56
CA SER A 206 -12.61 2.75 19.33
C SER A 206 -12.58 3.34 17.91
N VAL A 207 -11.60 3.00 17.07
CA VAL A 207 -11.40 3.53 15.71
C VAL A 207 -11.41 2.40 14.67
N ARG A 208 -11.91 1.22 15.00
CA ARG A 208 -12.09 0.08 14.07
C ARG A 208 -12.86 0.42 12.79
N ASN A 209 -13.58 1.53 12.76
CA ASN A 209 -14.42 1.93 11.62
C ASN A 209 -13.76 2.89 10.63
N SER A 210 -12.52 3.32 10.82
CA SER A 210 -11.85 4.15 9.80
C SER A 210 -11.13 3.28 8.76
N ARG A 211 -11.88 2.86 7.76
CA ARG A 211 -11.36 2.14 6.59
C ARG A 211 -10.59 3.12 5.72
N VAL A 212 -9.26 3.11 5.83
CA VAL A 212 -8.39 4.02 5.11
C VAL A 212 -7.51 3.25 4.14
N GLY A 213 -7.57 3.64 2.88
CA GLY A 213 -6.72 3.09 1.84
C GLY A 213 -6.98 1.61 1.55
N ILE A 214 -6.01 0.96 0.92
CA ILE A 214 -6.03 -0.47 0.62
C ILE A 214 -6.08 -1.29 1.91
N GLU A 215 -5.34 -0.88 2.96
CA GLU A 215 -5.40 -1.51 4.29
C GLU A 215 -6.83 -1.63 4.82
N GLY A 216 -7.65 -0.62 4.61
CA GLY A 216 -9.03 -0.63 5.06
C GLY A 216 -9.98 -1.37 4.14
N ARG A 217 -9.89 -1.14 2.82
CA ARG A 217 -10.79 -1.74 1.84
C ARG A 217 -10.63 -3.25 1.74
N PHE A 218 -9.38 -3.73 1.80
CA PHE A 218 -9.03 -5.14 1.71
C PHE A 218 -8.72 -5.78 3.07
N ASP A 219 -9.25 -5.20 4.16
CA ASP A 219 -9.03 -5.72 5.51
C ASP A 219 -9.43 -7.19 5.67
N HIS A 220 -10.54 -7.60 5.05
CA HIS A 220 -11.06 -8.96 5.08
C HIS A 220 -10.13 -9.99 4.41
N ILE A 221 -9.25 -9.55 3.49
CA ILE A 221 -8.23 -10.38 2.83
C ILE A 221 -6.93 -10.35 3.64
N LEU A 222 -6.52 -9.14 4.03
CA LEU A 222 -5.26 -8.90 4.71
C LEU A 222 -5.22 -9.43 6.15
N HIS A 223 -6.37 -9.44 6.86
CA HIS A 223 -6.41 -9.72 8.31
C HIS A 223 -6.07 -11.17 8.65
N GLY A 224 -6.46 -12.14 7.81
CA GLY A 224 -6.33 -13.56 8.11
C GLY A 224 -7.39 -14.06 9.11
N GLU A 225 -7.18 -15.27 9.64
CA GLU A 225 -8.09 -15.91 10.59
C GLU A 225 -7.36 -16.21 11.90
N GLU A 226 -7.93 -15.76 13.04
CA GLU A 226 -7.37 -16.03 14.36
C GLU A 226 -7.35 -17.51 14.67
N GLY A 227 -6.23 -17.97 15.25
CA GLY A 227 -6.10 -19.29 15.86
C GLY A 227 -6.53 -19.27 17.33
N VAL A 228 -6.73 -20.45 17.88
CA VAL A 228 -7.03 -20.64 19.29
C VAL A 228 -6.19 -21.78 19.84
N GLU A 229 -5.54 -21.54 20.96
CA GLU A 229 -4.89 -22.58 21.74
C GLU A 229 -5.28 -22.45 23.21
N TYR A 230 -5.26 -23.56 23.90
CA TYR A 230 -5.50 -23.61 25.33
C TYR A 230 -4.18 -23.93 26.05
N MET A 231 -3.82 -23.08 27.00
CA MET A 231 -2.58 -23.19 27.77
C MET A 231 -2.91 -23.54 29.22
N ARG A 232 -2.30 -24.59 29.73
CA ARG A 232 -2.43 -25.03 31.12
C ARG A 232 -1.18 -24.66 31.90
N ALA A 233 -1.36 -24.08 33.07
CA ALA A 233 -0.26 -23.79 33.99
C ALA A 233 0.22 -25.11 34.62
N THR A 234 1.54 -25.33 34.64
CA THR A 234 2.20 -26.43 35.33
C THR A 234 3.36 -25.88 36.17
N ASP A 235 3.92 -26.69 37.05
CA ASP A 235 5.07 -26.34 37.88
C ASP A 235 6.32 -25.95 37.04
N LEU A 236 6.37 -26.40 35.79
CA LEU A 236 7.45 -26.13 34.83
C LEU A 236 7.11 -24.97 33.87
N GLY A 237 5.98 -24.28 34.05
CA GLY A 237 5.52 -23.22 33.20
C GLY A 237 4.20 -23.52 32.50
N ARG A 238 3.86 -22.72 31.47
CA ARG A 238 2.66 -22.94 30.66
C ARG A 238 2.94 -23.96 29.57
N VAL A 239 2.08 -25.01 29.48
CA VAL A 239 2.13 -26.00 28.44
C VAL A 239 0.79 -26.02 27.68
N ARG A 240 0.83 -26.41 26.40
CA ARG A 240 -0.39 -26.56 25.61
C ARG A 240 -1.27 -27.65 26.18
N ASP A 241 -2.57 -27.37 26.31
CA ASP A 241 -3.58 -28.35 26.67
C ASP A 241 -4.14 -29.00 25.41
N TYR A 242 -3.77 -30.25 25.17
CA TYR A 242 -4.19 -31.02 23.99
C TYR A 242 -5.58 -31.65 24.15
N ALA A 243 -6.23 -31.50 25.31
CA ALA A 243 -7.58 -32.00 25.54
C ALA A 243 -8.65 -31.04 24.98
N GLU A 244 -8.28 -29.77 24.72
CA GLU A 244 -9.15 -28.73 24.19
C GLU A 244 -8.95 -28.56 22.66
N GLU A 245 -9.97 -27.97 22.01
CA GLU A 245 -9.94 -27.74 20.56
C GLU A 245 -8.84 -26.73 20.18
N TYR A 246 -7.94 -27.16 19.33
CA TYR A 246 -6.86 -26.36 18.78
C TYR A 246 -7.17 -25.93 17.35
N ARG A 247 -7.05 -24.65 17.05
CA ARG A 247 -7.17 -24.12 15.71
C ARG A 247 -5.94 -23.27 15.36
N LEU A 248 -5.27 -23.64 14.29
CA LEU A 248 -4.15 -22.86 13.75
C LEU A 248 -4.65 -21.48 13.28
N ALA A 249 -3.87 -20.45 13.52
CA ALA A 249 -4.06 -19.18 12.83
C ALA A 249 -3.76 -19.36 11.34
N LYS A 250 -4.56 -18.70 10.49
CA LYS A 250 -4.31 -18.64 9.06
C LYS A 250 -3.90 -17.22 8.71
N ASP A 251 -2.67 -17.06 8.22
CA ASP A 251 -2.15 -15.75 7.84
C ASP A 251 -3.00 -15.10 6.73
N GLY A 252 -3.05 -13.78 6.72
CA GLY A 252 -3.73 -13.03 5.68
C GLY A 252 -3.03 -13.13 4.34
N GLN A 253 -3.81 -12.94 3.28
CA GLN A 253 -3.32 -12.97 1.90
C GLN A 253 -2.71 -11.63 1.53
N ASP A 254 -1.75 -11.64 0.60
CA ASP A 254 -1.06 -10.46 0.12
C ASP A 254 -1.87 -9.76 -0.98
N VAL A 255 -1.82 -8.44 -1.01
CA VAL A 255 -2.47 -7.60 -2.01
C VAL A 255 -1.40 -6.94 -2.87
N ARG A 256 -1.32 -7.34 -4.16
CA ARG A 256 -0.46 -6.69 -5.15
C ARG A 256 -1.17 -5.50 -5.75
N THR A 257 -0.55 -4.33 -5.67
CA THR A 257 -1.09 -3.09 -6.22
C THR A 257 -0.52 -2.78 -7.60
N THR A 258 -1.18 -1.85 -8.30
CA THR A 258 -0.69 -1.27 -9.56
C THR A 258 0.33 -0.15 -9.34
N LEU A 259 0.56 0.28 -8.09
CA LEU A 259 1.45 1.41 -7.78
C LEU A 259 2.89 1.12 -8.19
N ASN A 260 3.49 2.07 -8.90
CA ASN A 260 4.91 2.11 -9.19
C ASN A 260 5.58 3.06 -8.20
N ILE A 261 6.43 2.53 -7.32
CA ILE A 261 7.05 3.31 -6.24
C ILE A 261 7.90 4.45 -6.79
N ASP A 262 8.59 4.24 -7.90
CA ASP A 262 9.49 5.24 -8.47
C ASP A 262 8.70 6.40 -9.10
N ILE A 263 7.60 6.09 -9.80
CA ILE A 263 6.69 7.11 -10.33
C ILE A 263 5.98 7.83 -9.19
N GLN A 264 5.57 7.11 -8.14
CA GLN A 264 4.92 7.68 -6.95
C GLN A 264 5.86 8.66 -6.23
N ASP A 265 7.13 8.30 -6.04
CA ASP A 265 8.13 9.15 -5.39
C ASP A 265 8.41 10.43 -6.20
N VAL A 266 8.60 10.29 -7.52
CA VAL A 266 8.78 11.46 -8.38
C VAL A 266 7.54 12.34 -8.39
N ALA A 267 6.35 11.76 -8.45
CA ALA A 267 5.11 12.51 -8.45
C ALA A 267 4.91 13.29 -7.12
N GLU A 268 5.24 12.67 -5.98
CA GLU A 268 5.18 13.36 -4.69
C GLU A 268 6.21 14.48 -4.60
N ARG A 269 7.47 14.23 -4.97
CA ARG A 269 8.52 15.25 -4.95
C ARG A 269 8.20 16.43 -5.89
N ALA A 270 7.73 16.13 -7.10
CA ALA A 270 7.34 17.13 -8.08
C ALA A 270 6.19 18.01 -7.56
N LEU A 271 5.15 17.40 -6.99
CA LEU A 271 4.04 18.17 -6.42
C LEU A 271 4.50 18.97 -5.21
N ARG A 272 5.22 18.36 -4.28
CA ARG A 272 5.73 18.98 -3.06
C ARG A 272 6.61 20.20 -3.38
N SER A 273 7.52 20.09 -4.34
CA SER A 273 8.41 21.20 -4.76
C SER A 273 7.66 22.42 -5.26
N GLN A 274 6.45 22.23 -5.82
CA GLN A 274 5.65 23.33 -6.35
C GLN A 274 4.75 23.99 -5.29
N ILE A 275 4.44 23.29 -4.18
CA ILE A 275 3.41 23.78 -3.24
C ILE A 275 3.90 23.96 -1.80
N GLU A 276 5.01 23.33 -1.38
CA GLU A 276 5.45 23.34 0.03
C GLU A 276 5.74 24.74 0.55
N ASP A 277 6.53 25.53 -0.19
CA ASP A 277 6.99 26.84 0.24
C ASP A 277 5.99 27.98 -0.05
N ASP A 278 4.89 27.68 -0.75
CA ASP A 278 3.88 28.67 -1.09
C ASP A 278 2.75 28.66 -0.05
N SER A 279 2.81 29.61 0.89
CA SER A 279 1.84 29.73 1.98
C SER A 279 0.40 29.99 1.55
N GLU A 280 0.19 30.47 0.31
CA GLU A 280 -1.13 30.75 -0.28
C GLU A 280 -1.83 29.48 -0.77
N LEU A 281 -1.09 28.34 -0.82
CA LEU A 281 -1.63 27.07 -1.26
C LEU A 281 -2.10 26.20 -0.09
N GLU A 282 -3.28 25.61 -0.28
CA GLU A 282 -3.89 24.68 0.65
C GLU A 282 -3.34 23.26 0.46
N GLY A 283 -3.10 22.86 -0.80
CA GLY A 283 -2.63 21.52 -1.13
C GLY A 283 -2.76 21.20 -2.61
N GLY A 284 -2.65 19.92 -2.94
CA GLY A 284 -2.82 19.43 -4.30
C GLY A 284 -2.85 17.90 -4.37
N CYS A 285 -3.21 17.40 -5.53
CA CYS A 285 -3.12 15.98 -5.83
C CYS A 285 -2.62 15.74 -7.25
N THR A 286 -2.05 14.55 -7.46
CA THR A 286 -1.61 14.10 -8.78
C THR A 286 -1.94 12.62 -8.95
N ILE A 287 -2.40 12.24 -10.15
CA ILE A 287 -2.68 10.85 -10.52
C ILE A 287 -1.96 10.55 -11.82
N VAL A 288 -1.30 9.40 -11.90
CA VAL A 288 -0.72 8.83 -13.12
C VAL A 288 -1.45 7.53 -13.42
N MET A 289 -2.04 7.42 -14.61
CA MET A 289 -2.88 6.29 -15.01
C MET A 289 -2.39 5.70 -16.33
N ASP A 290 -2.29 4.39 -16.40
CA ASP A 290 -1.97 3.63 -17.61
C ASP A 290 -3.16 3.70 -18.60
N VAL A 291 -2.89 4.06 -19.86
CA VAL A 291 -3.93 4.28 -20.85
C VAL A 291 -4.67 3.00 -21.22
N LYS A 292 -3.94 1.92 -21.40
CA LYS A 292 -4.49 0.67 -21.93
C LYS A 292 -5.26 -0.13 -20.89
N THR A 293 -4.80 -0.09 -19.64
CA THR A 293 -5.34 -0.94 -18.57
C THR A 293 -6.24 -0.18 -17.61
N GLY A 294 -6.00 1.11 -17.39
CA GLY A 294 -6.65 1.88 -16.32
C GLY A 294 -5.94 1.77 -14.98
N ALA A 295 -4.79 1.10 -14.91
CA ALA A 295 -4.01 0.94 -13.70
C ALA A 295 -3.48 2.29 -13.19
N ILE A 296 -3.70 2.58 -11.90
CA ILE A 296 -3.16 3.77 -11.24
C ILE A 296 -1.70 3.48 -10.85
N ARG A 297 -0.75 4.12 -11.53
CA ARG A 297 0.68 3.97 -11.27
C ARG A 297 1.19 4.86 -10.14
N ALA A 298 0.52 6.00 -9.93
CA ALA A 298 0.77 6.88 -8.80
C ALA A 298 -0.51 7.64 -8.42
N MET A 299 -0.69 7.88 -7.12
CA MET A 299 -1.77 8.69 -6.55
C MET A 299 -1.23 9.44 -5.34
N VAL A 300 -0.94 10.72 -5.51
CA VAL A 300 -0.37 11.62 -4.50
C VAL A 300 -1.43 12.58 -4.01
N ASN A 301 -1.48 12.79 -2.71
CA ASN A 301 -2.44 13.69 -2.06
C ASN A 301 -1.72 14.48 -0.97
N LEU A 302 -1.45 15.75 -1.19
CA LEU A 302 -0.78 16.62 -0.24
C LEU A 302 -1.73 17.72 0.22
N LEU A 303 -1.95 17.83 1.51
CA LEU A 303 -2.74 18.86 2.15
C LEU A 303 -1.90 19.51 3.25
N ARG A 304 -1.97 20.84 3.38
CA ARG A 304 -1.23 21.56 4.40
C ARG A 304 -1.85 21.30 5.78
N ASP A 305 -1.04 20.72 6.66
CA ASP A 305 -1.43 20.55 8.04
C ASP A 305 -1.51 21.88 8.78
N SER A 306 -2.54 22.08 9.57
CA SER A 306 -2.81 23.34 10.24
C SER A 306 -1.87 23.65 11.42
N VAL A 307 -1.19 22.62 11.94
CA VAL A 307 -0.29 22.73 13.10
C VAL A 307 1.16 22.76 12.67
N SER A 308 1.58 21.73 11.90
CA SER A 308 2.96 21.61 11.42
C SER A 308 3.26 22.56 10.25
N LEU A 309 2.24 23.09 9.56
CA LEU A 309 2.28 23.87 8.32
C LEU A 309 2.96 23.14 7.15
N LYS A 310 3.30 21.86 7.31
CA LYS A 310 3.89 21.02 6.27
C LYS A 310 2.81 20.39 5.39
N MET A 311 3.21 20.00 4.18
CA MET A 311 2.34 19.22 3.30
C MET A 311 2.37 17.75 3.71
N GLU A 312 1.21 17.20 4.05
CA GLU A 312 1.05 15.81 4.52
C GLU A 312 -0.08 15.09 3.79
N GLU A 313 0.03 13.78 3.62
CA GLU A 313 -1.05 12.95 3.11
C GLU A 313 -2.11 12.66 4.21
N SER A 314 -2.92 13.68 4.52
CA SER A 314 -3.98 13.61 5.54
C SER A 314 -5.35 13.24 4.98
N MET A 315 -5.63 13.57 3.71
CA MET A 315 -6.88 13.31 3.00
C MET A 315 -6.60 12.84 1.57
N ASN A 316 -7.41 11.91 1.04
CA ASN A 316 -7.34 11.54 -0.37
C ASN A 316 -8.15 12.54 -1.22
N LEU A 317 -7.46 13.58 -1.69
CA LEU A 317 -8.04 14.65 -2.51
C LEU A 317 -8.46 14.14 -3.89
N ALA A 318 -7.75 13.15 -4.42
CA ALA A 318 -7.98 12.59 -5.75
C ALA A 318 -9.36 11.98 -5.93
N ILE A 319 -9.91 11.40 -4.87
CA ILE A 319 -11.22 10.73 -4.89
C ILE A 319 -12.28 11.43 -4.04
N GLY A 320 -11.87 12.10 -2.95
CA GLY A 320 -12.80 12.66 -1.96
C GLY A 320 -13.15 14.13 -2.16
N ARG A 321 -12.35 14.89 -2.92
CA ARG A 321 -12.59 16.31 -3.10
C ARG A 321 -13.34 16.59 -4.39
N LEU A 322 -14.60 17.02 -4.27
CA LEU A 322 -15.37 17.57 -5.35
C LEU A 322 -14.97 19.02 -5.62
N GLY A 323 -14.84 19.37 -6.90
CA GLY A 323 -14.58 20.73 -7.34
C GLY A 323 -15.09 20.98 -8.73
N GLU A 324 -15.33 22.25 -9.05
CA GLU A 324 -15.67 22.64 -10.42
C GLU A 324 -14.45 22.40 -11.32
N PRO A 325 -14.56 21.55 -12.37
CA PRO A 325 -13.40 21.19 -13.20
C PRO A 325 -12.90 22.38 -14.05
N GLY A 326 -13.73 23.37 -14.28
CA GLY A 326 -13.39 24.52 -15.11
C GLY A 326 -13.05 24.12 -16.55
N SER A 327 -12.09 24.82 -17.15
CA SER A 327 -11.79 24.70 -18.59
C SER A 327 -11.35 23.31 -19.06
N VAL A 328 -11.00 22.35 -18.19
CA VAL A 328 -10.76 20.97 -18.61
C VAL A 328 -12.04 20.30 -19.10
N PHE A 329 -13.21 20.78 -18.67
CA PHE A 329 -14.51 20.30 -19.10
C PHE A 329 -14.88 20.70 -20.54
N LYS A 330 -14.15 21.65 -21.16
CA LYS A 330 -14.34 22.01 -22.55
C LYS A 330 -14.11 20.87 -23.53
N ALA A 331 -13.32 19.88 -23.15
CA ALA A 331 -13.16 18.64 -23.91
C ALA A 331 -14.48 17.84 -23.99
N VAL A 332 -15.26 17.82 -22.89
CA VAL A 332 -16.58 17.21 -22.84
C VAL A 332 -17.53 17.92 -23.81
N ASN A 333 -17.54 19.24 -23.76
CA ASN A 333 -18.36 20.06 -24.66
C ASN A 333 -18.00 19.82 -26.14
N LEU A 334 -16.73 19.87 -26.47
CA LEU A 334 -16.27 19.66 -27.87
C LEU A 334 -16.60 18.23 -28.34
N MET A 335 -16.36 17.23 -27.51
CA MET A 335 -16.68 15.83 -27.81
C MET A 335 -18.18 15.65 -28.07
N SER A 336 -19.06 16.21 -27.22
CA SER A 336 -20.50 16.11 -27.38
C SER A 336 -20.99 16.71 -28.70
N ASN A 337 -20.44 17.86 -29.07
CA ASN A 337 -20.80 18.51 -30.35
C ASN A 337 -20.30 17.74 -31.57
N LEU A 338 -19.12 17.12 -31.52
CA LEU A 338 -18.57 16.25 -32.57
C LEU A 338 -19.41 14.97 -32.73
N GLU A 339 -19.71 14.27 -31.63
CA GLU A 339 -20.48 13.02 -31.65
C GLU A 339 -21.94 13.23 -32.11
N ASP A 340 -22.55 14.39 -31.85
CA ASP A 340 -23.87 14.74 -32.30
C ASP A 340 -23.90 15.33 -33.72
N GLY A 341 -22.73 15.41 -34.39
CA GLY A 341 -22.58 15.98 -35.72
C GLY A 341 -22.91 17.47 -35.83
N LYS A 342 -22.95 18.17 -34.67
CA LYS A 342 -23.15 19.61 -34.59
C LYS A 342 -21.93 20.41 -35.03
N VAL A 343 -20.75 19.80 -34.90
CA VAL A 343 -19.46 20.26 -35.39
C VAL A 343 -18.87 19.17 -36.27
N LYS A 344 -18.40 19.55 -37.46
CA LYS A 344 -17.81 18.62 -38.43
C LYS A 344 -16.28 18.72 -38.46
N SER A 345 -15.73 19.88 -38.13
CA SER A 345 -14.27 20.12 -38.13
C SER A 345 -13.86 21.13 -37.05
N LEU A 346 -12.64 20.96 -36.55
CA LEU A 346 -12.01 21.95 -35.63
C LEU A 346 -11.67 23.27 -36.34
N ASP A 347 -11.67 23.28 -37.65
CA ASP A 347 -11.35 24.44 -38.47
C ASP A 347 -12.61 25.34 -38.74
N GLU A 348 -13.81 24.92 -38.28
CA GLU A 348 -15.01 25.75 -38.27
C GLU A 348 -14.76 27.02 -37.45
N THR A 349 -15.21 28.17 -38.00
CA THR A 349 -15.05 29.46 -37.38
C THR A 349 -16.33 29.99 -36.77
N LEU A 350 -16.17 30.79 -35.74
CA LEU A 350 -17.24 31.53 -35.07
C LEU A 350 -16.87 33.04 -35.03
N PRO A 351 -17.84 33.94 -35.17
CA PRO A 351 -17.60 35.37 -34.95
C PRO A 351 -17.17 35.61 -33.50
N THR A 352 -16.15 36.43 -33.31
CA THR A 352 -15.55 36.65 -31.99
C THR A 352 -16.42 37.55 -31.09
N ASN A 353 -17.25 38.43 -31.64
CA ASN A 353 -18.08 39.38 -30.92
C ASN A 353 -17.36 40.08 -29.75
N HIS A 354 -16.05 40.33 -29.91
CA HIS A 354 -15.18 40.87 -28.86
C HIS A 354 -15.21 40.11 -27.55
N GLY A 355 -15.56 38.83 -27.57
CA GLY A 355 -15.66 37.95 -26.39
C GLY A 355 -16.88 38.24 -25.49
N VAL A 356 -17.88 38.98 -25.99
CA VAL A 356 -19.08 39.33 -25.23
C VAL A 356 -20.14 38.25 -25.34
N PHE A 357 -20.56 37.67 -24.22
CA PHE A 357 -21.62 36.66 -24.10
C PHE A 357 -22.47 36.96 -22.84
N PRO A 358 -23.52 37.78 -22.95
CA PRO A 358 -24.35 38.15 -21.80
C PRO A 358 -25.05 36.96 -21.15
N PRO A 359 -25.20 36.94 -19.81
CA PRO A 359 -24.85 37.98 -18.84
C PRO A 359 -23.42 37.87 -18.28
N PHE A 360 -22.57 37.03 -18.87
CA PHE A 360 -21.23 36.78 -18.38
C PHE A 360 -20.27 37.93 -18.70
N SER A 361 -19.16 38.03 -17.90
CA SER A 361 -18.08 38.96 -18.17
C SER A 361 -17.41 38.66 -19.51
N GLN A 362 -16.89 39.71 -20.13
CA GLN A 362 -16.16 39.64 -21.39
C GLN A 362 -14.97 38.68 -21.31
N ASP A 363 -14.77 37.87 -22.33
CA ASP A 363 -13.64 36.95 -22.47
C ASP A 363 -12.40 37.70 -23.00
N THR A 364 -11.46 37.96 -22.10
CA THR A 364 -10.21 38.68 -22.42
C THR A 364 -9.27 37.87 -23.32
N TYR A 365 -9.41 36.52 -23.40
CA TYR A 365 -8.65 35.71 -24.35
C TYR A 365 -9.05 36.03 -25.79
N ILE A 366 -10.33 36.31 -26.05
CA ILE A 366 -10.82 36.71 -27.37
C ILE A 366 -10.30 38.11 -27.74
N THR A 367 -10.38 39.08 -26.84
CA THR A 367 -9.86 40.43 -27.14
C THR A 367 -8.36 40.41 -27.41
N SER A 368 -7.63 39.60 -26.68
CA SER A 368 -6.19 39.38 -26.91
C SER A 368 -5.93 38.65 -28.24
N TYR A 369 -6.77 37.70 -28.63
CA TYR A 369 -6.70 37.03 -29.93
C TYR A 369 -6.94 38.00 -31.07
N GLU A 370 -8.03 38.79 -31.02
CA GLU A 370 -8.35 39.81 -32.01
C GLU A 370 -7.24 40.81 -32.21
N ALA A 371 -6.61 41.27 -31.12
CA ALA A 371 -5.50 42.22 -31.17
C ALA A 371 -4.28 41.64 -31.89
N ARG A 372 -4.04 40.34 -31.78
CA ARG A 372 -2.90 39.66 -32.44
C ARG A 372 -3.20 39.23 -33.88
N SER A 373 -4.36 38.62 -34.10
CA SER A 373 -4.70 38.05 -35.39
C SER A 373 -5.30 39.04 -36.37
N GLN A 374 -5.79 40.17 -35.89
CA GLN A 374 -6.58 41.15 -36.62
C GLN A 374 -7.88 40.52 -37.24
N SER A 375 -8.28 39.35 -36.73
CA SER A 375 -9.47 38.63 -37.22
C SER A 375 -10.66 38.86 -36.29
N LYS A 376 -11.85 38.90 -36.91
CA LYS A 376 -13.14 38.91 -36.20
C LYS A 376 -13.79 37.52 -36.17
N GLU A 377 -13.09 36.53 -36.63
CA GLU A 377 -13.50 35.14 -36.56
C GLU A 377 -12.39 34.31 -35.89
N ILE A 378 -12.77 33.28 -35.17
CA ILE A 378 -11.86 32.37 -34.51
C ILE A 378 -12.28 30.93 -34.80
N SER A 379 -11.31 30.06 -35.14
CA SER A 379 -11.57 28.64 -35.33
C SER A 379 -11.77 27.92 -33.99
N LEU A 380 -12.46 26.79 -33.98
CA LEU A 380 -12.69 26.00 -32.77
C LEU A 380 -11.38 25.52 -32.16
N ILE A 381 -10.38 25.15 -33.01
CA ILE A 381 -9.06 24.71 -32.50
C ILE A 381 -8.32 25.84 -31.81
N GLU A 382 -8.34 27.05 -32.37
CA GLU A 382 -7.73 28.22 -31.74
C GLU A 382 -8.45 28.61 -30.46
N GLY A 383 -9.80 28.66 -30.48
CA GLY A 383 -10.63 28.91 -29.31
C GLY A 383 -10.38 27.89 -28.18
N PHE A 384 -10.14 26.62 -28.52
CA PHE A 384 -9.81 25.56 -27.58
C PHE A 384 -8.37 25.75 -27.03
N SER A 385 -7.40 26.07 -27.88
CA SER A 385 -5.98 26.21 -27.52
C SER A 385 -5.77 27.36 -26.53
N ILE A 386 -6.43 28.51 -26.76
CA ILE A 386 -6.40 29.68 -25.84
C ILE A 386 -7.42 29.56 -24.70
N SER A 387 -8.19 28.46 -24.67
CA SER A 387 -9.18 28.19 -23.62
C SER A 387 -10.28 29.24 -23.51
N SER A 388 -10.80 29.75 -24.64
CA SER A 388 -11.87 30.74 -24.67
C SER A 388 -13.17 30.28 -24.02
N ASN A 389 -13.67 31.04 -23.05
CA ASN A 389 -14.97 30.78 -22.43
C ASN A 389 -16.11 31.17 -23.39
N TYR A 390 -15.92 32.27 -24.15
CA TYR A 390 -16.87 32.74 -25.12
C TYR A 390 -17.21 31.66 -26.15
N VAL A 391 -16.19 31.08 -26.79
CA VAL A 391 -16.35 30.07 -27.83
C VAL A 391 -17.16 28.87 -27.31
N PHE A 392 -16.83 28.34 -26.13
CA PHE A 392 -17.48 27.13 -25.63
C PHE A 392 -18.86 27.37 -24.99
N ARG A 393 -19.12 28.56 -24.44
CA ARG A 393 -20.49 28.97 -24.06
C ARG A 393 -21.37 29.10 -25.27
N LYS A 394 -20.90 29.76 -26.33
CA LYS A 394 -21.61 29.94 -27.56
C LYS A 394 -21.91 28.60 -28.23
N LEU A 395 -20.89 27.75 -28.35
CA LEU A 395 -21.04 26.42 -28.96
C LEU A 395 -22.12 25.56 -28.29
N ALA A 396 -22.12 25.46 -26.96
CA ALA A 396 -23.12 24.70 -26.22
C ALA A 396 -24.54 25.37 -26.34
N SER A 397 -24.58 26.71 -26.22
CA SER A 397 -25.85 27.41 -26.25
C SER A 397 -26.52 27.34 -27.62
N ASP A 398 -25.77 27.49 -28.70
CA ASP A 398 -26.29 27.41 -30.05
C ASP A 398 -26.83 26.00 -30.37
N ASN A 399 -26.19 24.96 -29.86
CA ASN A 399 -26.47 23.57 -30.22
C ASN A 399 -27.41 22.83 -29.24
N TYR A 400 -27.49 23.24 -27.97
CA TYR A 400 -28.21 22.50 -26.94
C TYR A 400 -29.25 23.34 -26.17
N ARG A 401 -29.38 24.65 -26.38
CA ARG A 401 -30.40 25.49 -25.70
C ARG A 401 -31.82 24.96 -25.87
N GLY A 402 -32.14 24.40 -27.04
CA GLY A 402 -33.46 23.83 -27.31
C GLY A 402 -33.77 22.52 -26.59
N ASN A 403 -32.69 21.78 -26.17
CA ASN A 403 -32.81 20.54 -25.43
C ASN A 403 -31.55 20.37 -24.53
N PRO A 404 -31.45 21.07 -23.39
CA PRO A 404 -30.33 20.95 -22.49
C PRO A 404 -30.13 19.54 -21.91
N GLN A 405 -31.24 18.78 -21.80
CA GLN A 405 -31.18 17.40 -21.28
C GLN A 405 -30.26 16.53 -22.13
N SER A 406 -30.28 16.69 -23.46
CA SER A 406 -29.42 15.88 -24.33
C SER A 406 -27.89 16.11 -24.05
N TYR A 407 -27.51 17.31 -23.64
CA TYR A 407 -26.15 17.60 -23.23
C TYR A 407 -25.82 16.97 -21.87
N ILE A 408 -26.74 17.04 -20.92
CA ILE A 408 -26.58 16.41 -19.60
C ILE A 408 -26.50 14.88 -19.72
N ASP A 409 -27.32 14.28 -20.59
CA ASP A 409 -27.29 12.82 -20.86
C ASP A 409 -25.91 12.37 -21.38
N LYS A 410 -25.23 13.20 -22.18
CA LYS A 410 -23.84 12.94 -22.61
C LYS A 410 -22.87 12.91 -21.42
N ILE A 411 -23.01 13.82 -20.46
CA ILE A 411 -22.16 13.85 -19.25
C ILE A 411 -22.27 12.52 -18.48
N TYR A 412 -23.51 12.00 -18.31
CA TYR A 412 -23.77 10.70 -17.72
C TYR A 412 -23.21 9.54 -18.56
N MET A 413 -23.35 9.60 -19.88
CA MET A 413 -22.76 8.61 -20.80
C MET A 413 -21.21 8.55 -20.65
N TYR A 414 -20.58 9.70 -20.43
CA TYR A 414 -19.13 9.81 -20.19
C TYR A 414 -18.71 9.44 -18.77
N LYS A 415 -19.63 8.94 -17.93
CA LYS A 415 -19.39 8.56 -16.53
C LYS A 415 -18.91 9.71 -15.64
N LEU A 416 -19.30 10.92 -15.97
CA LEU A 416 -19.00 12.15 -15.22
C LEU A 416 -20.19 12.60 -14.33
N GLY A 417 -21.29 11.85 -14.26
CA GLY A 417 -22.46 12.17 -13.43
C GLY A 417 -22.73 11.22 -12.30
N GLU A 418 -21.92 10.15 -12.17
CA GLU A 418 -22.16 9.09 -11.20
C GLU A 418 -20.84 8.55 -10.63
N ALA A 419 -20.88 8.11 -9.38
CA ALA A 419 -19.78 7.36 -8.81
C ALA A 419 -19.71 5.96 -9.42
N PHE A 420 -18.51 5.44 -9.62
CA PHE A 420 -18.23 4.05 -10.00
C PHE A 420 -17.51 3.32 -8.88
N ASP A 421 -17.58 1.99 -8.90
CA ASP A 421 -16.86 1.18 -7.93
C ASP A 421 -15.33 1.35 -8.09
N PHE A 422 -14.63 1.60 -6.99
CA PHE A 422 -13.19 1.83 -6.94
C PHE A 422 -12.57 1.08 -5.76
N ASP A 423 -11.29 0.74 -5.86
CA ASP A 423 -10.58 -0.06 -4.86
C ASP A 423 -10.30 0.68 -3.54
N LEU A 424 -10.72 1.92 -3.43
CA LEU A 424 -10.70 2.70 -2.19
C LEU A 424 -12.10 3.16 -1.83
N GLU A 425 -12.38 3.21 -0.54
CA GLU A 425 -13.61 3.84 -0.05
C GLU A 425 -13.52 5.36 -0.09
N GLY A 426 -14.68 6.01 -0.24
CA GLY A 426 -14.78 7.46 -0.19
C GLY A 426 -14.68 8.17 -1.53
N LEU A 427 -14.86 7.46 -2.67
CA LEU A 427 -15.06 8.12 -3.95
C LEU A 427 -16.35 8.97 -3.89
N ALA A 428 -16.16 10.28 -3.98
CA ALA A 428 -17.27 11.22 -3.91
C ALA A 428 -18.12 11.17 -5.18
N LYS A 429 -19.43 11.24 -5.00
CA LYS A 429 -20.39 11.26 -6.11
C LYS A 429 -20.37 12.63 -6.77
N PRO A 430 -20.16 12.72 -8.09
CA PRO A 430 -20.28 13.96 -8.86
C PRO A 430 -21.65 14.64 -8.67
N ASN A 431 -21.66 15.96 -8.84
CA ASN A 431 -22.89 16.72 -8.83
C ASN A 431 -23.10 17.36 -10.20
N VAL A 432 -24.16 16.94 -10.90
CA VAL A 432 -24.55 17.44 -12.23
C VAL A 432 -25.93 18.09 -12.11
N PRO A 433 -26.13 19.34 -12.56
CA PRO A 433 -27.42 20.00 -12.47
C PRO A 433 -28.44 19.34 -13.38
N ASP A 434 -29.69 19.22 -12.90
CA ASP A 434 -30.82 18.65 -13.64
C ASP A 434 -31.58 19.76 -14.35
N PRO A 435 -31.68 19.73 -15.70
CA PRO A 435 -32.46 20.70 -16.46
C PRO A 435 -33.97 20.74 -16.13
N LYS A 436 -34.49 19.70 -15.48
CA LYS A 436 -35.88 19.62 -15.02
C LYS A 436 -36.08 20.22 -13.63
N SER A 437 -35.00 20.51 -12.91
CA SER A 437 -35.06 21.08 -11.58
C SER A 437 -35.55 22.53 -11.63
N SER A 438 -36.28 22.96 -10.61
CA SER A 438 -36.66 24.36 -10.41
C SER A 438 -35.48 25.31 -10.20
N SER A 439 -34.31 24.76 -9.85
CA SER A 439 -33.06 25.51 -9.71
C SER A 439 -32.33 25.76 -11.03
N TRP A 440 -32.73 25.08 -12.12
CA TRP A 440 -32.12 25.28 -13.43
C TRP A 440 -32.43 26.66 -13.98
N SER A 441 -31.43 27.41 -14.38
CA SER A 441 -31.52 28.76 -14.93
C SER A 441 -31.12 28.82 -16.40
N GLY A 442 -31.44 29.93 -17.09
CA GLY A 442 -31.04 30.13 -18.49
C GLY A 442 -29.49 30.25 -18.69
N THR A 443 -28.70 30.34 -17.61
CA THR A 443 -27.27 30.44 -17.67
C THR A 443 -26.55 29.11 -17.36
N ASP A 444 -27.25 28.11 -16.84
CA ASP A 444 -26.60 26.88 -16.35
C ASP A 444 -25.96 26.07 -17.48
N LEU A 445 -26.63 25.92 -18.63
CA LEU A 445 -26.05 25.26 -19.80
C LEU A 445 -24.69 25.89 -20.18
N ALA A 446 -24.64 27.23 -20.27
CA ALA A 446 -23.44 27.96 -20.63
C ALA A 446 -22.33 27.88 -19.54
N SER A 447 -22.74 27.68 -18.29
CA SER A 447 -21.83 27.49 -17.16
C SER A 447 -21.25 26.06 -17.17
N VAL A 448 -22.10 25.05 -17.26
CA VAL A 448 -21.71 23.63 -17.37
C VAL A 448 -20.81 23.40 -18.59
N ALA A 449 -21.08 24.05 -19.70
CA ALA A 449 -20.28 23.94 -20.92
C ALA A 449 -18.79 24.28 -20.75
N ILE A 450 -18.44 25.05 -19.73
CA ILE A 450 -17.06 25.45 -19.40
C ILE A 450 -16.59 24.92 -18.04
N GLY A 451 -17.38 24.00 -17.44
CA GLY A 451 -17.04 23.28 -16.20
C GLY A 451 -17.34 24.06 -14.92
N TYR A 452 -18.37 24.92 -14.92
CA TYR A 452 -18.96 25.53 -13.74
C TYR A 452 -20.35 24.98 -13.47
N SER A 453 -20.87 25.16 -12.27
CA SER A 453 -22.17 24.58 -11.84
C SER A 453 -22.21 23.06 -11.85
N ILE A 454 -21.08 22.38 -12.03
CA ILE A 454 -20.86 20.95 -11.99
C ILE A 454 -19.69 20.65 -11.07
N SER A 455 -19.71 19.54 -10.32
CA SER A 455 -18.62 19.17 -9.44
C SER A 455 -18.14 17.77 -9.71
N GLU A 456 -16.82 17.61 -9.89
CA GLU A 456 -16.15 16.36 -10.24
C GLU A 456 -14.97 16.11 -9.31
N THR A 457 -14.58 14.84 -9.17
CA THR A 457 -13.29 14.51 -8.55
C THR A 457 -12.19 14.46 -9.62
N PRO A 458 -10.92 14.66 -9.23
CA PRO A 458 -9.78 14.46 -10.14
C PRO A 458 -9.78 13.08 -10.80
N LEU A 459 -10.22 12.02 -10.08
CA LEU A 459 -10.29 10.66 -10.63
C LEU A 459 -11.31 10.54 -11.77
N HIS A 460 -12.47 11.18 -11.68
CA HIS A 460 -13.46 11.19 -12.79
C HIS A 460 -12.88 11.89 -14.02
N ILE A 461 -12.24 13.03 -13.83
CA ILE A 461 -11.65 13.82 -14.93
C ILE A 461 -10.53 13.03 -15.63
N ILE A 462 -9.60 12.44 -14.88
CA ILE A 462 -8.52 11.66 -15.52
C ILE A 462 -9.07 10.43 -16.24
N THR A 463 -10.09 9.76 -15.71
CA THR A 463 -10.73 8.60 -16.33
C THR A 463 -11.35 8.97 -17.69
N PHE A 464 -11.99 10.14 -17.78
CA PHE A 464 -12.51 10.65 -19.04
C PHE A 464 -11.38 10.95 -20.06
N TYR A 465 -10.32 11.62 -19.64
CA TYR A 465 -9.17 11.90 -20.51
C TYR A 465 -8.43 10.63 -20.93
N ASN A 466 -8.35 9.65 -20.03
CA ASN A 466 -7.78 8.33 -20.33
C ASN A 466 -8.57 7.60 -21.43
N ALA A 467 -9.90 7.73 -21.43
CA ALA A 467 -10.73 7.17 -22.48
C ALA A 467 -10.50 7.85 -23.84
N ILE A 468 -10.27 9.16 -23.87
CA ILE A 468 -9.86 9.87 -25.10
C ILE A 468 -8.54 9.30 -25.61
N ALA A 469 -7.52 9.20 -24.75
CA ALA A 469 -6.23 8.61 -25.06
C ALA A 469 -6.35 7.18 -25.58
N ASN A 470 -7.30 6.41 -25.06
CA ASN A 470 -7.59 5.02 -25.44
C ASN A 470 -8.63 4.91 -26.57
N LYS A 471 -8.71 5.93 -27.43
CA LYS A 471 -9.55 5.95 -28.65
C LYS A 471 -11.04 5.75 -28.37
N GLY A 472 -11.53 6.29 -27.27
CA GLY A 472 -12.93 6.24 -26.83
C GLY A 472 -13.27 5.10 -25.88
N ARG A 473 -12.38 4.13 -25.68
CA ARG A 473 -12.59 3.03 -24.72
C ARG A 473 -12.22 3.47 -23.31
N MET A 474 -13.18 3.49 -22.40
CA MET A 474 -12.98 3.88 -21.00
C MET A 474 -12.70 2.65 -20.15
N MET A 475 -11.49 2.59 -19.62
CA MET A 475 -11.10 1.58 -18.64
C MET A 475 -11.52 2.03 -17.24
N LYS A 476 -11.94 1.07 -16.40
CA LYS A 476 -12.16 1.32 -14.97
C LYS A 476 -10.83 1.59 -14.32
N PRO A 477 -10.65 2.72 -13.62
CA PRO A 477 -9.45 2.92 -12.81
C PRO A 477 -9.40 1.90 -11.68
N TYR A 478 -8.20 1.36 -11.39
CA TYR A 478 -8.01 0.38 -10.33
C TYR A 478 -6.61 0.49 -9.71
N LEU A 479 -6.49 0.01 -8.46
CA LEU A 479 -5.27 0.04 -7.66
C LEU A 479 -4.78 -1.36 -7.29
N VAL A 480 -5.64 -2.38 -7.35
CA VAL A 480 -5.29 -3.75 -6.97
C VAL A 480 -5.27 -4.64 -8.22
N GLU A 481 -4.09 -5.21 -8.47
CA GLU A 481 -3.84 -6.10 -9.62
C GLU A 481 -4.24 -7.53 -9.31
N ASP A 482 -3.70 -8.06 -8.19
CA ASP A 482 -3.83 -9.47 -7.80
C ASP A 482 -3.93 -9.62 -6.28
N ILE A 483 -4.56 -10.72 -5.86
CA ILE A 483 -4.47 -11.26 -4.51
C ILE A 483 -3.56 -12.48 -4.55
N GLU A 484 -2.59 -12.56 -3.64
CA GLU A 484 -1.56 -13.61 -3.60
C GLU A 484 -1.56 -14.35 -2.26
N GLU A 485 -1.21 -15.63 -2.31
CA GLU A 485 -0.97 -16.44 -1.12
C GLU A 485 0.36 -17.18 -1.29
N GLY A 486 1.33 -16.87 -0.43
CA GLY A 486 2.67 -17.45 -0.53
C GLY A 486 3.40 -17.14 -1.85
N GLY A 487 3.12 -15.98 -2.47
CA GLY A 487 3.69 -15.57 -3.76
C GLY A 487 2.99 -16.17 -5.00
N VAL A 488 1.89 -16.89 -4.80
CA VAL A 488 1.07 -17.44 -5.88
C VAL A 488 -0.19 -16.60 -6.04
N VAL A 489 -0.48 -16.16 -7.26
CA VAL A 489 -1.72 -15.43 -7.57
C VAL A 489 -2.90 -16.37 -7.44
N ILE A 490 -3.84 -16.05 -6.54
CA ILE A 490 -5.07 -16.80 -6.30
C ILE A 490 -6.30 -16.11 -6.90
N GLU A 491 -6.27 -14.78 -7.04
CA GLU A 491 -7.34 -14.00 -7.66
C GLU A 491 -6.74 -12.84 -8.47
N LYS A 492 -7.23 -12.67 -9.70
CA LYS A 492 -6.88 -11.52 -10.55
C LYS A 492 -7.99 -10.49 -10.48
N MET A 493 -7.65 -9.29 -10.01
CA MET A 493 -8.57 -8.14 -9.97
C MET A 493 -8.52 -7.34 -11.28
N GLY A 494 -7.38 -7.31 -11.92
CA GLY A 494 -6.95 -6.84 -13.22
C GLY A 494 -7.81 -5.84 -14.01
N PRO A 495 -7.44 -5.49 -15.23
CA PRO A 495 -8.13 -4.42 -15.97
C PRO A 495 -9.54 -4.81 -16.38
N SER A 496 -10.49 -3.90 -16.20
CA SER A 496 -11.87 -4.02 -16.63
C SER A 496 -12.34 -2.78 -17.39
N VAL A 497 -13.38 -2.94 -18.20
CA VAL A 497 -13.93 -1.86 -19.03
C VAL A 497 -15.09 -1.20 -18.30
N LEU A 498 -15.02 0.12 -18.07
CA LEU A 498 -16.09 0.90 -17.47
C LEU A 498 -17.15 1.30 -18.52
N ASN A 499 -16.69 1.69 -19.73
CA ASN A 499 -17.55 1.94 -20.88
C ASN A 499 -16.82 1.55 -22.17
N ALA A 500 -17.43 0.71 -22.97
CA ALA A 500 -16.81 0.17 -24.19
C ALA A 500 -16.48 1.26 -25.23
N SER A 501 -17.29 2.34 -25.29
CA SER A 501 -17.10 3.45 -26.21
C SER A 501 -17.85 4.69 -25.73
N ILE A 502 -17.10 5.70 -25.27
CA ILE A 502 -17.66 7.01 -24.95
C ILE A 502 -17.77 7.90 -26.19
N CYS A 503 -17.00 7.61 -27.22
CA CYS A 503 -17.00 8.31 -28.50
C CYS A 503 -16.42 7.42 -29.62
N SER A 504 -16.63 7.82 -30.87
CA SER A 504 -15.95 7.21 -32.00
C SER A 504 -14.42 7.45 -31.96
N LYS A 505 -13.66 6.54 -32.60
CA LYS A 505 -12.20 6.73 -32.75
C LYS A 505 -11.87 8.03 -33.48
N ALA A 506 -12.64 8.40 -34.50
CA ALA A 506 -12.48 9.64 -35.25
C ALA A 506 -12.63 10.87 -34.36
N THR A 507 -13.63 10.87 -33.48
CA THR A 507 -13.83 11.94 -32.51
C THR A 507 -12.66 11.98 -31.50
N ALA A 508 -12.22 10.83 -30.98
CA ALA A 508 -11.07 10.78 -30.07
C ALA A 508 -9.80 11.34 -30.72
N ASP A 509 -9.54 11.01 -31.99
CA ASP A 509 -8.41 11.53 -32.76
C ASP A 509 -8.54 13.06 -33.00
N THR A 510 -9.76 13.55 -33.26
CA THR A 510 -10.06 14.97 -33.42
C THR A 510 -9.83 15.73 -32.10
N ILE A 511 -10.31 15.21 -30.98
CA ILE A 511 -10.08 15.80 -29.65
C ILE A 511 -8.59 15.78 -29.31
N THR A 512 -7.87 14.71 -29.64
CA THR A 512 -6.41 14.62 -29.46
C THR A 512 -5.69 15.75 -30.22
N ARG A 513 -6.10 16.04 -31.46
CA ARG A 513 -5.57 17.17 -32.24
C ARG A 513 -5.82 18.51 -31.52
N ALA A 514 -7.00 18.74 -30.97
CA ALA A 514 -7.31 19.93 -30.19
C ALA A 514 -6.45 20.04 -28.91
N LEU A 515 -6.29 18.91 -28.19
CA LEU A 515 -5.45 18.83 -26.99
C LEU A 515 -3.96 19.07 -27.29
N LYS A 516 -3.45 18.59 -28.42
CA LYS A 516 -2.08 18.88 -28.89
C LYS A 516 -1.92 20.38 -29.15
N ALA A 517 -2.92 21.08 -29.73
CA ALA A 517 -2.86 22.50 -29.99
C ALA A 517 -2.71 23.33 -28.72
N VAL A 518 -3.28 22.91 -27.58
CA VAL A 518 -3.12 23.58 -26.28
C VAL A 518 -1.65 23.67 -25.86
N VAL A 519 -0.84 22.70 -26.22
CA VAL A 519 0.60 22.63 -25.88
C VAL A 519 1.47 23.18 -27.00
N SER A 520 1.16 22.91 -28.24
CA SER A 520 2.03 23.19 -29.40
C SER A 520 1.87 24.60 -29.98
N TYR A 521 0.66 25.18 -29.88
CA TYR A 521 0.42 26.50 -30.46
C TYR A 521 1.12 27.61 -29.68
N PRO A 522 1.56 28.69 -30.36
CA PRO A 522 2.36 29.75 -29.71
C PRO A 522 1.68 30.41 -28.50
N HIS A 523 0.34 30.45 -28.51
CA HIS A 523 -0.47 31.06 -27.44
C HIS A 523 -1.30 30.01 -26.70
N GLY A 524 -0.98 28.75 -26.88
CA GLY A 524 -1.63 27.66 -26.15
C GLY A 524 -1.37 27.75 -24.66
N THR A 525 -2.40 27.55 -23.85
CA THR A 525 -2.33 27.72 -22.39
C THR A 525 -1.44 26.68 -21.69
N GLY A 526 -1.08 25.58 -22.36
CA GLY A 526 -0.20 24.50 -21.89
C GLY A 526 1.20 24.55 -22.48
N SER A 527 1.64 25.64 -23.10
CA SER A 527 2.91 25.76 -23.81
C SER A 527 4.17 25.41 -22.99
N ARG A 528 4.11 25.49 -21.66
CA ARG A 528 5.19 25.04 -20.75
C ARG A 528 5.53 23.54 -20.85
N LEU A 529 4.58 22.73 -21.35
CA LEU A 529 4.78 21.29 -21.58
C LEU A 529 5.42 20.98 -22.93
N LYS A 530 5.63 21.96 -23.80
CA LYS A 530 6.29 21.74 -25.10
C LYS A 530 7.73 21.25 -24.90
N THR A 531 8.07 20.15 -25.55
CA THR A 531 9.39 19.51 -25.52
C THR A 531 9.70 18.86 -26.85
N ASP A 532 10.97 18.63 -27.13
CA ASP A 532 11.44 17.92 -28.30
C ASP A 532 11.48 16.38 -28.08
N LYS A 533 11.34 15.93 -26.83
CA LYS A 533 11.42 14.50 -26.47
C LYS A 533 10.16 13.72 -26.82
N TYR A 534 8.99 14.29 -26.63
CA TYR A 534 7.69 13.67 -26.88
C TYR A 534 6.62 14.75 -27.10
N VAL A 535 5.53 14.38 -27.78
CA VAL A 535 4.37 15.24 -27.94
C VAL A 535 3.40 15.02 -26.79
N PHE A 536 2.97 16.11 -26.15
CA PHE A 536 1.96 16.07 -25.09
C PHE A 536 0.61 16.58 -25.63
N ALA A 537 -0.47 15.87 -25.28
CA ALA A 537 -1.85 16.32 -25.51
C ALA A 537 -2.54 16.58 -24.18
N GLY A 538 -3.01 17.79 -23.91
CA GLY A 538 -3.61 18.09 -22.63
C GLY A 538 -4.37 19.41 -22.59
N LYS A 539 -5.00 19.68 -21.44
CA LYS A 539 -5.81 20.87 -21.19
C LYS A 539 -5.52 21.47 -19.84
N THR A 540 -5.39 22.77 -19.80
CA THR A 540 -5.34 23.56 -18.57
C THR A 540 -6.76 23.89 -18.08
N GLY A 541 -6.95 23.86 -16.77
CA GLY A 541 -8.13 24.36 -16.07
C GLY A 541 -7.76 25.39 -15.03
N THR A 542 -8.57 26.40 -14.88
CA THR A 542 -8.54 27.35 -13.77
C THR A 542 -9.96 27.63 -13.39
N ALA A 543 -10.36 27.11 -12.23
CA ALA A 543 -11.69 27.35 -11.69
C ALA A 543 -11.61 28.23 -10.44
N ARG A 544 -12.59 29.09 -10.26
CA ARG A 544 -12.88 29.70 -8.97
C ARG A 544 -13.65 28.71 -8.14
N VAL A 545 -13.29 28.53 -6.88
CA VAL A 545 -13.99 27.63 -5.96
C VAL A 545 -15.10 28.42 -5.26
N ALA A 546 -16.31 27.90 -5.29
CA ALA A 546 -17.42 28.47 -4.54
C ALA A 546 -17.10 28.51 -3.04
N LEU A 547 -17.43 29.60 -2.38
CA LEU A 547 -17.20 29.79 -0.95
C LEU A 547 -18.40 29.32 -0.13
N ASP A 548 -18.12 28.93 1.11
CA ASP A 548 -19.19 28.61 2.07
C ASP A 548 -20.11 29.84 2.25
N GLY A 549 -21.41 29.62 2.03
CA GLY A 549 -22.41 30.69 2.00
C GLY A 549 -22.68 31.27 0.61
N GLY A 550 -22.06 30.72 -0.43
CA GLY A 550 -22.28 31.09 -1.85
C GLY A 550 -21.35 32.15 -2.38
N GLY A 551 -21.27 32.23 -3.72
CA GLY A 551 -20.41 33.17 -4.43
C GLY A 551 -18.97 32.69 -4.56
N TYR A 552 -18.17 33.44 -5.35
CA TYR A 552 -16.77 33.08 -5.68
C TYR A 552 -15.75 34.08 -5.13
N GLU A 553 -16.21 35.11 -4.41
CA GLU A 553 -15.37 36.18 -3.93
C GLU A 553 -15.91 36.76 -2.61
N ARG A 554 -15.02 37.09 -1.68
CA ARG A 554 -15.34 37.78 -0.42
C ARG A 554 -14.26 38.83 -0.13
N GLY A 555 -14.63 40.08 -0.19
CA GLY A 555 -13.69 41.21 0.05
C GLY A 555 -12.49 41.24 -0.90
N GLY A 556 -12.69 40.84 -2.17
CA GLY A 556 -11.62 40.75 -3.16
C GLY A 556 -10.82 39.44 -3.13
N LEU A 557 -10.95 38.65 -2.05
CA LEU A 557 -10.27 37.39 -1.91
C LEU A 557 -11.05 36.26 -2.67
N LYS A 558 -10.31 35.35 -3.28
CA LYS A 558 -10.83 34.24 -4.07
C LYS A 558 -10.13 32.94 -3.71
N LYS A 559 -10.85 31.83 -3.87
CA LYS A 559 -10.25 30.48 -3.88
C LYS A 559 -10.15 30.00 -5.31
N HIS A 560 -9.01 29.42 -5.68
CA HIS A 560 -8.77 28.89 -7.01
C HIS A 560 -8.39 27.41 -6.96
N GLN A 561 -8.77 26.72 -8.02
CA GLN A 561 -8.31 25.38 -8.37
C GLN A 561 -7.60 25.47 -9.72
N GLY A 562 -6.28 25.25 -9.74
CA GLY A 562 -5.51 25.12 -10.96
C GLY A 562 -5.39 23.64 -11.34
N THR A 563 -5.73 23.28 -12.56
CA THR A 563 -5.71 21.88 -13.04
C THR A 563 -4.95 21.80 -14.34
N PHE A 564 -4.12 20.76 -14.49
CA PHE A 564 -3.65 20.30 -15.79
C PHE A 564 -3.97 18.80 -15.91
N VAL A 565 -4.56 18.39 -17.04
CA VAL A 565 -4.79 16.99 -17.37
C VAL A 565 -4.45 16.72 -18.82
N GLY A 566 -3.85 15.57 -19.09
CA GLY A 566 -3.51 15.17 -20.46
C GLY A 566 -2.76 13.86 -20.49
N PHE A 567 -2.28 13.49 -21.67
CA PHE A 567 -1.64 12.19 -21.92
C PHE A 567 -0.44 12.34 -22.85
N PHE A 568 0.46 11.37 -22.75
CA PHE A 568 1.67 11.32 -23.57
C PHE A 568 2.18 9.87 -23.76
N PRO A 569 2.97 9.59 -24.84
CA PRO A 569 3.08 10.40 -26.05
C PRO A 569 1.73 10.60 -26.71
N ALA A 570 1.44 11.74 -27.34
CA ALA A 570 0.11 12.05 -27.85
C ALA A 570 -0.35 11.16 -29.02
N ASP A 571 0.62 10.60 -29.78
CA ASP A 571 0.35 9.80 -30.96
C ASP A 571 0.14 8.30 -30.65
N ASP A 572 0.83 7.79 -29.61
CA ASP A 572 0.61 6.47 -29.02
C ASP A 572 0.57 6.59 -27.50
N PRO A 573 -0.57 7.01 -26.92
CA PRO A 573 -0.65 7.30 -25.49
C PRO A 573 -0.38 6.10 -24.61
N LYS A 574 0.57 6.28 -23.67
CA LYS A 574 0.92 5.28 -22.65
C LYS A 574 0.39 5.67 -21.27
N TYR A 575 0.50 6.95 -20.92
CA TYR A 575 0.07 7.45 -19.62
C TYR A 575 -0.79 8.70 -19.74
N THR A 576 -1.81 8.77 -18.89
CA THR A 576 -2.61 9.97 -18.62
C THR A 576 -2.20 10.50 -17.26
N ILE A 577 -2.01 11.81 -17.14
CA ILE A 577 -1.64 12.47 -15.88
C ILE A 577 -2.59 13.62 -15.61
N ILE A 578 -3.05 13.74 -14.37
CA ILE A 578 -3.72 14.93 -13.86
C ILE A 578 -2.98 15.46 -12.64
N THR A 579 -2.84 16.78 -12.57
CA THR A 579 -2.42 17.48 -11.36
C THR A 579 -3.40 18.59 -11.05
N VAL A 580 -3.81 18.66 -9.80
CA VAL A 580 -4.69 19.71 -9.27
C VAL A 580 -4.02 20.38 -8.08
N VAL A 581 -3.97 21.71 -8.08
CA VAL A 581 -3.44 22.53 -6.98
C VAL A 581 -4.54 23.44 -6.48
N TYR A 582 -4.73 23.49 -5.18
CA TYR A 582 -5.77 24.26 -4.51
C TYR A 582 -5.18 25.43 -3.75
N SER A 583 -5.72 26.65 -3.95
CA SER A 583 -5.34 27.80 -3.15
C SER A 583 -6.19 27.93 -1.88
N LYS A 584 -5.63 28.60 -0.88
CA LYS A 584 -6.41 29.21 0.21
C LYS A 584 -7.27 30.37 -0.35
N LEU A 585 -8.03 31.00 0.51
CA LEU A 585 -8.70 32.25 0.18
C LEU A 585 -7.65 33.36 0.11
N THR A 586 -7.35 33.87 -1.09
CA THR A 586 -6.21 34.74 -1.37
C THR A 586 -6.49 35.74 -2.50
N TYR A 587 -5.68 36.75 -2.64
CA TYR A 587 -5.63 37.65 -3.81
C TYR A 587 -4.86 37.04 -4.99
N ALA A 588 -4.01 36.03 -4.72
CA ALA A 588 -3.22 35.36 -5.76
C ALA A 588 -4.06 34.43 -6.64
N ASN A 589 -3.68 34.32 -7.91
CA ASN A 589 -4.31 33.42 -8.86
C ASN A 589 -3.46 32.16 -9.04
N THR A 590 -4.11 31.00 -8.99
CA THR A 590 -3.49 29.70 -9.30
C THR A 590 -3.96 29.22 -10.65
N TYR A 591 -3.05 29.17 -11.63
CA TYR A 591 -3.35 28.78 -13.01
C TYR A 591 -2.88 27.36 -13.32
N GLY A 592 -3.70 26.57 -14.06
CA GLY A 592 -3.38 25.20 -14.46
C GLY A 592 -2.13 25.08 -15.35
N GLY A 593 -1.84 26.12 -16.15
CA GLY A 593 -0.64 26.20 -17.01
C GLY A 593 0.65 26.56 -16.26
N THR A 594 0.64 26.73 -14.96
CA THR A 594 1.82 27.07 -14.14
C THR A 594 2.28 25.88 -13.31
N LYS A 595 2.01 25.86 -12.00
CA LYS A 595 2.43 24.82 -11.08
C LYS A 595 1.93 23.41 -11.46
N PRO A 596 0.63 23.20 -11.79
CA PRO A 596 0.18 21.89 -12.23
C PRO A 596 0.90 21.38 -13.48
N ALA A 597 1.12 22.25 -14.48
CA ALA A 597 1.84 21.88 -15.68
C ALA A 597 3.33 21.56 -15.40
N ALA A 598 3.97 22.25 -14.46
CA ALA A 598 5.35 21.96 -14.05
C ALA A 598 5.47 20.55 -13.41
N VAL A 599 4.55 20.20 -12.52
CA VAL A 599 4.48 18.86 -11.92
C VAL A 599 4.33 17.78 -13.00
N VAL A 600 3.34 17.94 -13.89
CA VAL A 600 3.10 17.00 -14.98
C VAL A 600 4.33 16.83 -15.87
N ARG A 601 5.05 17.94 -16.16
CA ARG A 601 6.25 17.91 -16.97
C ARG A 601 7.37 17.10 -16.31
N GLU A 602 7.62 17.29 -15.03
CA GLU A 602 8.65 16.58 -14.29
C GLU A 602 8.37 15.07 -14.24
N ILE A 603 7.12 14.68 -13.99
CA ILE A 603 6.70 13.28 -14.02
C ILE A 603 6.86 12.68 -15.41
N ALA A 604 6.42 13.39 -16.45
CA ALA A 604 6.50 12.89 -17.82
C ALA A 604 7.97 12.77 -18.31
N ASP A 605 8.83 13.73 -17.97
CA ASP A 605 10.27 13.66 -18.26
C ASP A 605 10.94 12.46 -17.59
N TYR A 606 10.55 12.15 -16.33
CA TYR A 606 11.06 10.98 -15.62
C TYR A 606 10.59 9.68 -16.26
N ILE A 607 9.30 9.53 -16.53
CA ILE A 607 8.75 8.33 -17.17
C ILE A 607 9.37 8.10 -18.54
N TYR A 608 9.56 9.16 -19.32
CA TYR A 608 10.25 9.09 -20.61
C TYR A 608 11.69 8.59 -20.47
N ALA A 609 12.42 9.10 -19.47
CA ALA A 609 13.80 8.70 -19.22
C ALA A 609 13.96 7.25 -18.72
N MET A 610 12.92 6.69 -18.10
CA MET A 610 12.92 5.29 -17.64
C MET A 610 12.78 4.26 -18.77
N ASP A 611 12.24 4.65 -19.93
CA ASP A 611 12.04 3.76 -21.07
C ASP A 611 12.87 4.24 -22.29
N PRO A 612 14.15 3.88 -22.37
CA PRO A 612 15.04 4.33 -23.46
C PRO A 612 14.63 3.79 -24.83
N LEU A 613 13.69 2.84 -24.89
CA LEU A 613 13.24 2.23 -26.15
C LEU A 613 12.07 2.97 -26.81
N TRP A 614 11.56 4.06 -26.23
CA TRP A 614 10.46 4.82 -26.82
C TRP A 614 10.81 5.38 -28.20
N GLU A 615 12.02 5.88 -28.40
CA GLU A 615 12.50 6.40 -29.69
C GLU A 615 12.67 5.26 -30.73
N GLU A 616 13.19 4.12 -30.31
CA GLU A 616 13.38 2.97 -31.19
C GLU A 616 12.05 2.35 -31.66
N GLN A 617 11.00 2.38 -30.86
CA GLN A 617 9.66 1.88 -31.23
C GLN A 617 8.98 2.79 -32.27
N VAL A 618 9.23 4.09 -32.21
CA VAL A 618 8.64 5.08 -33.15
C VAL A 618 9.34 4.99 -34.53
N GLU A 619 10.65 4.81 -34.55
CA GLU A 619 11.42 4.77 -35.81
C GLU A 619 11.36 3.41 -36.53
N ARG A 620 11.21 2.32 -35.82
CA ARG A 620 11.40 0.98 -36.40
C ARG A 620 10.17 0.28 -36.95
N GLY A 621 8.95 0.74 -36.73
CA GLY A 621 7.72 0.15 -37.32
C GLY A 621 7.70 -1.39 -37.46
N GLY A 622 8.62 -2.09 -36.79
CA GLY A 622 8.86 -3.51 -36.87
C GLY A 622 9.11 -4.16 -35.51
N ARG A 623 8.63 -5.39 -35.35
CA ARG A 623 8.91 -6.24 -34.19
C ARG A 623 10.42 -6.25 -33.91
N MET A 624 10.84 -5.87 -32.71
CA MET A 624 12.18 -6.19 -32.24
C MET A 624 12.45 -7.69 -32.45
N PRO A 625 13.57 -8.08 -33.05
CA PRO A 625 13.97 -9.48 -33.02
C PRO A 625 14.13 -9.85 -31.54
N GLN A 626 13.35 -10.82 -31.08
CA GLN A 626 13.63 -11.45 -29.79
C GLN A 626 15.05 -12.02 -29.91
N MET A 627 16.03 -11.36 -29.31
CA MET A 627 17.33 -11.97 -29.11
C MET A 627 17.10 -13.18 -28.21
N LYS A 628 16.95 -14.35 -28.83
CA LYS A 628 17.07 -15.60 -28.10
C LYS A 628 18.53 -15.69 -27.68
N VAL A 629 18.81 -15.34 -26.44
CA VAL A 629 20.08 -15.71 -25.82
C VAL A 629 20.07 -17.23 -25.80
N GLN A 630 20.84 -17.87 -26.68
CA GLN A 630 21.08 -19.30 -26.61
C GLN A 630 22.02 -19.50 -25.41
N LEU A 631 21.45 -19.97 -24.29
CA LEU A 631 22.27 -20.41 -23.18
C LEU A 631 23.07 -21.65 -23.63
N PRO A 632 24.36 -21.74 -23.25
CA PRO A 632 25.16 -22.92 -23.57
C PRO A 632 24.54 -24.16 -22.93
N GLU A 633 24.50 -25.26 -23.71
CA GLU A 633 24.05 -26.56 -23.17
C GLU A 633 25.05 -27.04 -22.12
N THR A 634 24.54 -27.47 -20.98
CA THR A 634 25.36 -28.01 -19.89
C THR A 634 25.59 -29.51 -20.13
N GLU A 635 26.82 -29.89 -20.46
CA GLU A 635 27.25 -31.30 -20.49
C GLU A 635 27.71 -31.71 -19.08
N GLU A 636 27.30 -32.88 -18.62
CA GLU A 636 27.68 -33.41 -17.31
C GLU A 636 29.20 -33.56 -17.19
N GLY A 637 29.82 -32.91 -16.19
CA GLY A 637 31.29 -32.93 -15.97
C GLY A 637 32.10 -31.89 -16.72
N LYS A 638 31.51 -31.02 -17.53
CA LYS A 638 32.22 -29.90 -18.18
C LYS A 638 31.73 -28.55 -17.67
N VAL A 639 32.65 -27.62 -17.42
CA VAL A 639 32.32 -26.23 -17.05
C VAL A 639 31.77 -25.54 -18.30
N PRO A 640 30.51 -25.01 -18.24
CA PRO A 640 29.93 -24.28 -19.38
C PRO A 640 30.75 -23.03 -19.73
N ASP A 641 30.93 -22.75 -21.04
CA ASP A 641 31.54 -21.49 -21.50
C ASP A 641 30.48 -20.38 -21.48
N VAL A 642 30.66 -19.42 -20.59
CA VAL A 642 29.75 -18.31 -20.40
C VAL A 642 30.27 -16.97 -20.96
N LYS A 643 31.32 -17.00 -21.76
CA LYS A 643 31.83 -15.78 -22.42
C LYS A 643 30.79 -15.15 -23.34
N GLY A 644 30.69 -13.84 -23.29
CA GLY A 644 29.69 -13.07 -24.04
C GLY A 644 28.31 -12.97 -23.36
N LEU A 645 28.03 -13.74 -22.31
CA LEU A 645 26.80 -13.62 -21.54
C LEU A 645 26.86 -12.42 -20.57
N GLY A 646 25.70 -11.86 -20.25
CA GLY A 646 25.54 -10.93 -19.13
C GLY A 646 25.77 -11.64 -17.79
N LEU A 647 26.11 -10.89 -16.75
CA LEU A 647 26.38 -11.43 -15.41
C LEU A 647 25.29 -12.40 -14.92
N LYS A 648 24.02 -12.01 -15.04
CA LYS A 648 22.89 -12.80 -14.55
C LYS A 648 22.78 -14.15 -15.27
N ASP A 649 22.92 -14.15 -16.59
CA ASP A 649 22.81 -15.37 -17.39
C ASP A 649 24.01 -16.29 -17.18
N ALA A 650 25.22 -15.70 -17.02
CA ALA A 650 26.44 -16.44 -16.73
C ALA A 650 26.37 -17.13 -15.35
N LEU A 651 25.93 -16.43 -14.31
CA LEU A 651 25.74 -17.01 -12.98
C LEU A 651 24.69 -18.13 -13.02
N TYR A 652 23.55 -17.87 -13.67
CA TYR A 652 22.49 -18.87 -13.81
C TYR A 652 22.99 -20.20 -14.41
N VAL A 653 23.75 -20.11 -15.52
CA VAL A 653 24.29 -21.30 -16.20
C VAL A 653 25.31 -22.05 -15.32
N LEU A 654 26.25 -21.32 -14.70
CA LEU A 654 27.32 -21.94 -13.89
C LEU A 654 26.79 -22.52 -12.56
N GLU A 655 25.92 -21.82 -11.88
CA GLU A 655 25.36 -22.27 -10.59
C GLU A 655 24.43 -23.46 -10.76
N ASN A 656 23.61 -23.48 -11.84
CA ASN A 656 22.80 -24.67 -12.18
C ASN A 656 23.64 -25.87 -12.58
N ALA A 657 24.85 -25.64 -13.12
CA ALA A 657 25.82 -26.71 -13.39
C ALA A 657 26.62 -27.14 -12.14
N GLY A 658 26.32 -26.56 -10.94
CA GLY A 658 26.88 -26.95 -9.66
C GLY A 658 28.20 -26.26 -9.31
N TYR A 659 28.60 -25.19 -9.98
CA TYR A 659 29.83 -24.45 -9.70
C TYR A 659 29.62 -23.27 -8.76
N VAL A 660 30.59 -23.02 -7.90
CA VAL A 660 30.62 -21.81 -7.07
C VAL A 660 31.26 -20.67 -7.85
N CYS A 661 30.55 -19.58 -8.01
CA CYS A 661 30.95 -18.47 -8.87
C CYS A 661 31.51 -17.28 -8.09
N SER A 662 32.55 -16.66 -8.65
CA SER A 662 33.03 -15.33 -8.25
C SER A 662 33.20 -14.46 -9.49
N TYR A 663 32.95 -13.14 -9.35
CA TYR A 663 33.01 -12.24 -10.50
C TYR A 663 33.67 -10.90 -10.17
N SER A 664 34.15 -10.21 -11.20
CA SER A 664 34.65 -8.84 -11.12
C SER A 664 34.34 -8.08 -12.41
N GLY A 665 34.09 -6.76 -12.29
CA GLY A 665 33.72 -5.89 -13.43
C GLY A 665 32.23 -5.79 -13.68
N TYR A 666 31.85 -5.14 -14.81
CA TYR A 666 30.47 -4.89 -15.24
C TYR A 666 30.36 -5.17 -16.76
N GLY A 667 29.14 -5.50 -17.21
CA GLY A 667 28.86 -5.74 -18.64
C GLY A 667 28.77 -7.23 -18.95
N HIS A 668 29.50 -7.67 -20.03
CA HIS A 668 29.49 -9.05 -20.49
C HIS A 668 30.75 -9.79 -20.07
N VAL A 669 30.66 -11.10 -19.90
CA VAL A 669 31.80 -11.94 -19.54
C VAL A 669 32.83 -11.94 -20.66
N VAL A 670 34.04 -11.44 -20.39
CA VAL A 670 35.15 -11.41 -21.33
C VAL A 670 36.17 -12.53 -21.07
N SER A 671 36.24 -13.02 -19.83
CA SER A 671 37.11 -14.16 -19.51
C SER A 671 36.52 -15.00 -18.37
N GLN A 672 36.86 -16.29 -18.40
CA GLN A 672 36.45 -17.29 -17.42
C GLN A 672 37.65 -18.12 -17.03
N VAL A 673 37.88 -18.30 -15.74
CA VAL A 673 38.94 -19.15 -15.18
C VAL A 673 38.29 -20.21 -14.28
N ASN A 674 38.62 -21.45 -14.55
CA ASN A 674 38.04 -22.61 -13.87
C ASN A 674 39.09 -23.22 -12.91
N ASP A 675 38.75 -23.38 -11.65
CA ASP A 675 39.57 -23.99 -10.62
C ASP A 675 38.75 -25.01 -9.81
N GLY A 676 38.76 -26.24 -10.27
CA GLY A 676 37.97 -27.32 -9.70
C GLY A 676 36.47 -27.01 -9.75
N ASN A 677 35.83 -26.86 -8.56
CA ASN A 677 34.40 -26.52 -8.40
C ASN A 677 34.14 -25.01 -8.34
N LYS A 678 35.16 -24.19 -8.54
CA LYS A 678 35.08 -22.73 -8.48
C LYS A 678 35.35 -22.10 -9.82
N VAL A 679 34.48 -21.21 -10.29
CA VAL A 679 34.60 -20.47 -11.53
C VAL A 679 34.67 -18.98 -11.23
N THR A 680 35.74 -18.33 -11.76
CA THR A 680 35.89 -16.88 -11.68
C THR A 680 35.67 -16.26 -13.04
N ILE A 681 34.74 -15.33 -13.14
CA ILE A 681 34.41 -14.62 -14.37
C ILE A 681 34.79 -13.13 -14.28
N VAL A 682 35.30 -12.58 -15.37
CA VAL A 682 35.62 -11.15 -15.47
C VAL A 682 34.69 -10.54 -16.53
N LEU A 683 34.04 -9.45 -16.15
CA LEU A 683 33.12 -8.72 -17.03
C LEU A 683 33.78 -7.40 -17.49
N LYS A 684 33.42 -6.98 -18.70
CA LYS A 684 33.84 -5.70 -19.24
C LYS A 684 32.76 -5.10 -20.15
#